data_3ecbf6d5c9d79dcb342690d2033c395a
#
_entry.id   3ecbf6d5c9d79dcb342690d2033c395a
#
_cell.length_a   1.000
_cell.length_b   1.000
_cell.length_c   1.000
_cell.angle_alpha   90.00
_cell.angle_beta   90.00
_cell.angle_gamma   90.00
#
_symmetry.space_group_name_H-M   'P 1'
#
loop_
_entity.id
_entity.type
_entity.pdbx_description
1 polymer ?
#
loop_
_entity_poly.entity_id
_entity_poly.type
_entity_poly.pdbx_seq_one_letter_code
_entity_poly.pdbx_strand_id
1 'polypeptide(L)'
;MVRFLTLCQQLFLIISVFFPKFGISRDTITADKFLEGSETILSNSQDFKMGFFSLENSTKYYYVGIMFNVPSMAVVWVANRDKPMNDSRGTIGISADGNLIVLDGEKRVVWSTSISNISTSSSPANTTAQLLDTGNLVLKDSSSGSLLWESFGENSDAFLEKMKIGSGVSIDMTNELRSWKSPWDPSPGSFSCRLQPQNIPQLVVQNNSKLYWRSGPWNKQIFIGLPHMNSFYNSGIQIINDIAGGMAYITYTNMKQFNKLHNVLNSTGCFLERYWDEEKNQWVVSWESCGSGQCDMYGKCGPFGVCEPLASNSCSCLQGYKPRNEMEWGNGNWSSGCIRNAALQCHRNNSDEAKTKKDGFLKLKMVKVPDFALWVSSVYDTCETDCLTNCSCIAYSYYTGIGCMHWSEDLIDIQQFSMGGADLYIRLPYSELGKKWNHIIHWGRISSKNMLREDTSQVELDELPVFNFEIIAKATQNFHSNNKLGQGGFGPVYKGKLEDGQDIAVKRLSKSSAQGQKEFMNEVVVISKLQHRNLVRLLGCCIGRGEKILVYEFMPNGSLDALLFGCGYMAPEYAMNGRFSEKSDVYSFGVLLLEIVSGRKNSTFYHDDFAISLVAHAWRLWNSEKIDEVADPEMYEMRFKMSIKRCVHVGLLCVQECANDRPNVSTILSMLSSEIAELPCPKQPAFIGRQSSPDNKSSGSLNGVTISDIEGR
;
A
#
# COMPACT_ATOMS: atom_id res chain seq x y z
N MET A 1 28.94 -31.18 -54.80
CA MET A 1 27.48 -31.27 -54.49
C MET A 1 27.18 -32.34 -53.44
N VAL A 2 27.66 -33.60 -53.54
CA VAL A 2 27.41 -34.66 -52.58
C VAL A 2 27.97 -34.39 -51.18
N ARG A 3 29.16 -33.78 -51.04
CA ARG A 3 29.76 -33.41 -49.75
C ARG A 3 29.03 -32.27 -49.03
N PHE A 4 28.33 -31.41 -49.74
CA PHE A 4 27.55 -30.31 -49.15
C PHE A 4 26.21 -30.81 -48.56
N LEU A 5 25.58 -31.78 -49.21
CA LEU A 5 24.37 -32.42 -48.73
C LEU A 5 24.60 -33.26 -47.44
N THR A 6 25.79 -33.95 -47.37
CA THR A 6 26.15 -34.73 -46.16
C THR A 6 26.45 -33.81 -44.96
N LEU A 7 27.08 -32.66 -45.19
CA LEU A 7 27.33 -31.65 -44.12
C LEU A 7 26.04 -31.01 -43.64
N CYS A 8 25.08 -30.71 -44.53
CA CYS A 8 23.76 -30.19 -44.15
C CYS A 8 22.92 -31.25 -43.36
N GLN A 9 23.00 -32.51 -43.72
CA GLN A 9 22.34 -33.58 -42.96
C GLN A 9 22.96 -33.80 -41.56
N GLN A 10 24.29 -33.71 -41.44
CA GLN A 10 24.97 -33.80 -40.17
C GLN A 10 24.69 -32.53 -39.30
N LEU A 11 24.62 -31.33 -39.90
CA LEU A 11 24.21 -30.13 -39.16
C LEU A 11 22.75 -30.19 -38.67
N PHE A 12 21.85 -30.74 -39.52
CA PHE A 12 20.44 -30.94 -39.12
C PHE A 12 20.28 -31.96 -37.99
N LEU A 13 21.08 -33.03 -37.98
CA LEU A 13 21.10 -34.02 -36.89
C LEU A 13 21.70 -33.44 -35.60
N ILE A 14 22.74 -32.59 -35.67
CA ILE A 14 23.33 -31.93 -34.51
C ILE A 14 22.39 -30.85 -33.97
N ILE A 15 21.69 -30.09 -34.81
CA ILE A 15 20.68 -29.11 -34.40
C ILE A 15 19.49 -29.80 -33.73
N SER A 16 19.05 -30.98 -34.21
CA SER A 16 17.95 -31.73 -33.60
C SER A 16 18.29 -32.39 -32.25
N VAL A 17 19.59 -32.55 -31.92
CA VAL A 17 20.05 -33.11 -30.63
C VAL A 17 20.27 -31.97 -29.59
N PHE A 18 20.54 -30.74 -30.06
CA PHE A 18 20.80 -29.61 -29.19
C PHE A 18 19.60 -28.66 -28.99
N PHE A 19 18.48 -28.83 -29.69
CA PHE A 19 17.24 -28.24 -29.27
C PHE A 19 16.66 -29.13 -28.15
N PRO A 20 16.67 -28.71 -26.85
CA PRO A 20 15.81 -29.38 -25.91
C PRO A 20 14.41 -29.29 -26.51
N LYS A 21 13.69 -30.38 -26.56
CA LYS A 21 12.27 -30.38 -26.86
C LYS A 21 11.70 -29.34 -25.86
N PHE A 22 11.40 -28.14 -26.31
CA PHE A 22 10.46 -27.27 -25.66
C PHE A 22 9.17 -28.07 -25.68
N GLY A 23 8.97 -28.89 -24.67
CA GLY A 23 7.69 -29.50 -24.40
C GLY A 23 6.73 -28.34 -24.22
N ILE A 24 5.76 -28.18 -25.09
CA ILE A 24 4.65 -27.27 -24.89
C ILE A 24 4.09 -27.65 -23.51
N SER A 25 4.31 -26.81 -22.52
CA SER A 25 3.80 -27.02 -21.18
C SER A 25 2.29 -27.14 -21.28
N ARG A 26 1.76 -28.30 -20.90
CA ARG A 26 0.33 -28.56 -20.96
C ARG A 26 -0.34 -27.85 -19.80
N ASP A 27 -1.32 -27.00 -20.08
CA ASP A 27 -2.15 -26.30 -19.08
C ASP A 27 -3.55 -26.91 -18.93
N THR A 28 -3.87 -27.96 -19.72
CA THR A 28 -5.21 -28.54 -19.83
C THR A 28 -5.23 -30.02 -19.58
N ILE A 29 -6.36 -30.52 -19.04
CA ILE A 29 -6.75 -31.91 -18.89
C ILE A 29 -7.98 -32.13 -19.77
N THR A 30 -7.94 -33.17 -20.61
CA THR A 30 -9.00 -33.57 -21.54
C THR A 30 -9.45 -35.00 -21.26
N ALA A 31 -10.60 -35.38 -21.78
CA ALA A 31 -11.17 -36.73 -21.53
C ALA A 31 -10.25 -37.88 -21.99
N ASP A 32 -9.37 -37.63 -22.96
CA ASP A 32 -8.41 -38.61 -23.52
C ASP A 32 -7.03 -38.55 -22.87
N LYS A 33 -6.79 -37.56 -21.97
CA LYS A 33 -5.47 -37.30 -21.38
C LYS A 33 -5.55 -37.08 -19.88
N PHE A 34 -5.26 -38.13 -19.15
CA PHE A 34 -5.17 -38.12 -17.69
C PHE A 34 -3.79 -37.61 -17.21
N LEU A 35 -3.68 -37.22 -15.94
CA LEU A 35 -2.43 -37.03 -15.23
C LEU A 35 -2.22 -38.16 -14.26
N GLU A 36 -1.04 -38.81 -14.31
CA GLU A 36 -0.71 -39.91 -13.43
C GLU A 36 0.61 -39.68 -12.67
N GLY A 37 0.64 -40.10 -11.42
CA GLY A 37 1.86 -40.12 -10.62
C GLY A 37 2.52 -38.77 -10.45
N SER A 38 3.71 -38.56 -11.03
CA SER A 38 4.50 -37.32 -10.94
C SER A 38 4.20 -36.30 -12.04
N GLU A 39 3.25 -36.55 -12.90
CA GLU A 39 2.88 -35.64 -13.97
C GLU A 39 2.22 -34.40 -13.40
N THR A 40 2.48 -33.26 -14.03
CA THR A 40 1.90 -31.94 -13.65
C THR A 40 1.45 -31.18 -14.89
N ILE A 41 0.43 -30.36 -14.75
CA ILE A 41 0.14 -29.29 -15.71
C ILE A 41 0.70 -27.96 -15.14
N LEU A 42 1.06 -27.06 -16.05
CA LEU A 42 1.55 -25.72 -15.71
C LEU A 42 0.61 -24.69 -16.33
N SER A 43 0.37 -23.56 -15.65
CA SER A 43 -0.29 -22.41 -16.26
C SER A 43 0.52 -21.91 -17.46
N ASN A 44 -0.10 -21.14 -18.34
CA ASN A 44 0.58 -20.64 -19.55
C ASN A 44 1.79 -19.73 -19.19
N SER A 45 1.69 -18.91 -18.16
CA SER A 45 2.79 -18.12 -17.58
C SER A 45 3.84 -18.96 -16.83
N GLN A 46 3.56 -20.22 -16.55
CA GLN A 46 4.34 -21.13 -15.71
C GLN A 46 4.47 -20.71 -14.24
N ASP A 47 3.63 -19.80 -13.76
CA ASP A 47 3.64 -19.37 -12.35
C ASP A 47 2.99 -20.36 -11.42
N PHE A 48 2.05 -21.15 -11.93
CA PHE A 48 1.32 -22.18 -11.18
C PHE A 48 1.50 -23.56 -11.79
N LYS A 49 1.54 -24.57 -10.92
CA LYS A 49 1.51 -25.97 -11.29
C LYS A 49 0.42 -26.72 -10.52
N MET A 50 -0.19 -27.71 -11.15
CA MET A 50 -1.13 -28.64 -10.53
C MET A 50 -0.65 -30.07 -10.70
N GLY A 51 -0.77 -30.85 -9.64
CA GLY A 51 -0.40 -32.27 -9.64
C GLY A 51 -0.47 -32.89 -8.26
N PHE A 52 0.10 -34.08 -8.14
CA PHE A 52 0.21 -34.79 -6.87
C PHE A 52 1.34 -34.20 -6.03
N PHE A 53 1.12 -34.08 -4.72
CA PHE A 53 2.13 -33.66 -3.78
C PHE A 53 1.97 -34.36 -2.43
N SER A 54 3.05 -34.41 -1.66
CA SER A 54 3.07 -34.81 -0.26
C SER A 54 3.74 -33.73 0.57
N LEU A 55 3.38 -33.64 1.84
CA LEU A 55 3.96 -32.68 2.79
C LEU A 55 5.20 -33.30 3.45
N GLU A 56 6.24 -32.49 3.68
CA GLU A 56 7.58 -32.96 4.09
C GLU A 56 7.59 -33.88 5.33
N ASN A 57 6.64 -33.72 6.25
CA ASN A 57 6.53 -34.56 7.44
C ASN A 57 5.58 -35.75 7.29
N SER A 58 5.04 -35.98 6.08
CA SER A 58 4.08 -37.07 5.80
C SER A 58 4.37 -37.73 4.47
N THR A 59 5.35 -38.64 4.46
CA THR A 59 5.59 -39.50 3.28
C THR A 59 4.48 -40.53 3.04
N LYS A 60 3.45 -40.53 3.90
CA LYS A 60 2.36 -41.49 3.90
C LYS A 60 1.09 -40.99 3.19
N TYR A 61 0.92 -39.68 3.07
CA TYR A 61 -0.31 -39.09 2.52
C TYR A 61 -0.02 -38.23 1.29
N TYR A 62 -0.82 -38.47 0.24
CA TYR A 62 -0.73 -37.74 -1.01
C TYR A 62 -2.03 -36.97 -1.29
N TYR A 63 -1.83 -35.77 -1.81
CA TYR A 63 -2.89 -34.83 -2.17
C TYR A 63 -2.75 -34.41 -3.63
N VAL A 64 -3.85 -33.93 -4.20
CA VAL A 64 -3.87 -33.23 -5.49
C VAL A 64 -4.13 -31.76 -5.20
N GLY A 65 -3.30 -30.88 -5.74
CA GLY A 65 -3.45 -29.45 -5.49
C GLY A 65 -2.77 -28.57 -6.51
N ILE A 66 -3.06 -27.28 -6.38
CA ILE A 66 -2.43 -26.19 -7.13
C ILE A 66 -1.43 -25.52 -6.21
N MET A 67 -0.25 -25.22 -6.74
CA MET A 67 0.82 -24.57 -6.01
C MET A 67 1.58 -23.59 -6.90
N PHE A 68 2.23 -22.61 -6.31
CA PHE A 68 3.20 -21.80 -7.05
C PHE A 68 4.33 -22.66 -7.57
N ASN A 69 4.72 -22.41 -8.82
CA ASN A 69 5.84 -23.12 -9.46
C ASN A 69 7.18 -22.48 -9.07
N VAL A 70 7.54 -22.61 -7.79
CA VAL A 70 8.79 -22.13 -7.20
C VAL A 70 9.43 -23.26 -6.38
N PRO A 71 10.74 -23.19 -6.08
CA PRO A 71 11.44 -24.23 -5.31
C PRO A 71 10.83 -24.50 -3.93
N SER A 72 10.36 -23.45 -3.22
CA SER A 72 9.69 -23.58 -1.94
C SER A 72 8.19 -23.76 -2.14
N MET A 73 7.68 -24.95 -1.80
CA MET A 73 6.28 -25.31 -2.02
C MET A 73 5.33 -24.34 -1.29
N ALA A 74 4.43 -23.71 -2.04
CA ALA A 74 3.33 -22.92 -1.52
C ALA A 74 2.04 -23.36 -2.22
N VAL A 75 1.27 -24.18 -1.52
CA VAL A 75 0.00 -24.73 -1.99
C VAL A 75 -1.06 -23.64 -1.87
N VAL A 76 -1.91 -23.48 -2.89
CA VAL A 76 -2.98 -22.48 -2.94
C VAL A 76 -4.36 -23.09 -2.98
N TRP A 77 -4.47 -24.36 -3.36
CA TRP A 77 -5.73 -25.10 -3.35
C TRP A 77 -5.48 -26.61 -3.30
N VAL A 78 -6.33 -27.38 -2.63
CA VAL A 78 -6.24 -28.83 -2.50
C VAL A 78 -7.60 -29.46 -2.79
N ALA A 79 -7.67 -30.37 -3.77
CA ALA A 79 -8.89 -31.06 -4.16
C ALA A 79 -9.37 -32.02 -3.06
N ASN A 80 -8.53 -32.95 -2.66
CA ASN A 80 -8.85 -34.01 -1.73
C ASN A 80 -8.39 -33.74 -0.29
N ARG A 81 -8.58 -32.50 0.19
CA ARG A 81 -8.06 -32.06 1.50
C ARG A 81 -8.59 -32.88 2.68
N ASP A 82 -9.82 -33.44 2.56
CA ASP A 82 -10.46 -34.29 3.59
C ASP A 82 -10.16 -35.79 3.46
N LYS A 83 -9.66 -36.20 2.29
CA LYS A 83 -9.45 -37.62 1.95
C LYS A 83 -8.07 -37.79 1.33
N PRO A 84 -6.99 -37.84 2.14
CA PRO A 84 -5.66 -38.12 1.61
C PRO A 84 -5.57 -39.51 1.00
N MET A 85 -4.75 -39.65 -0.03
CA MET A 85 -4.43 -40.93 -0.62
C MET A 85 -3.22 -41.54 0.09
N ASN A 86 -3.17 -42.90 0.12
CA ASN A 86 -2.10 -43.64 0.80
C ASN A 86 -0.88 -43.91 -0.11
N ASP A 87 -1.01 -43.60 -1.40
CA ASP A 87 0.07 -43.75 -2.38
C ASP A 87 -0.01 -42.70 -3.50
N SER A 88 1.07 -42.61 -4.28
CA SER A 88 1.21 -41.66 -5.39
C SER A 88 0.69 -42.15 -6.73
N ARG A 89 0.01 -43.34 -6.79
CA ARG A 89 -0.47 -43.94 -8.03
C ARG A 89 -1.85 -43.45 -8.45
N GLY A 90 -2.28 -42.32 -7.93
CA GLY A 90 -3.54 -41.70 -8.28
C GLY A 90 -3.59 -41.20 -9.72
N THR A 91 -4.80 -40.88 -10.17
CA THR A 91 -5.07 -40.37 -11.52
C THR A 91 -6.00 -39.17 -11.42
N ILE A 92 -5.72 -38.11 -12.20
CA ILE A 92 -6.60 -36.93 -12.35
C ILE A 92 -7.12 -36.93 -13.79
N GLY A 93 -8.43 -36.85 -13.99
CA GLY A 93 -9.01 -36.88 -15.33
C GLY A 93 -10.45 -36.47 -15.39
N ILE A 94 -11.00 -36.45 -16.60
CA ILE A 94 -12.42 -36.16 -16.86
C ILE A 94 -13.16 -37.50 -16.91
N SER A 95 -14.19 -37.65 -16.09
CA SER A 95 -15.05 -38.83 -16.06
C SER A 95 -16.07 -38.85 -17.20
N ALA A 96 -16.75 -39.99 -17.39
CA ALA A 96 -17.72 -40.16 -18.45
C ALA A 96 -18.92 -39.20 -18.35
N ASP A 97 -19.24 -38.71 -17.18
CA ASP A 97 -20.27 -37.70 -16.93
C ASP A 97 -19.77 -36.26 -17.05
N GLY A 98 -18.51 -36.06 -17.49
CA GLY A 98 -17.91 -34.73 -17.71
C GLY A 98 -17.32 -34.04 -16.47
N ASN A 99 -17.37 -34.69 -15.29
CA ASN A 99 -16.78 -34.15 -14.08
C ASN A 99 -15.26 -34.35 -14.06
N LEU A 100 -14.53 -33.36 -13.48
CA LEU A 100 -13.14 -33.55 -13.11
C LEU A 100 -13.07 -34.39 -11.84
N ILE A 101 -12.31 -35.50 -11.88
CA ILE A 101 -12.20 -36.44 -10.78
C ILE A 101 -10.76 -36.72 -10.39
N VAL A 102 -10.56 -37.08 -9.14
CA VAL A 102 -9.32 -37.64 -8.60
C VAL A 102 -9.59 -39.08 -8.15
N LEU A 103 -8.81 -40.01 -8.68
CA LEU A 103 -8.85 -41.42 -8.33
C LEU A 103 -7.60 -41.79 -7.54
N ASP A 104 -7.76 -42.71 -6.55
CA ASP A 104 -6.62 -43.35 -5.87
C ASP A 104 -5.99 -44.47 -6.72
N GLY A 105 -4.93 -45.10 -6.19
CA GLY A 105 -4.25 -46.21 -6.85
C GLY A 105 -5.11 -47.44 -7.06
N GLU A 106 -6.28 -47.55 -6.40
CA GLU A 106 -7.28 -48.62 -6.58
C GLU A 106 -8.43 -48.18 -7.50
N LYS A 107 -8.31 -47.01 -8.16
CA LYS A 107 -9.32 -46.40 -9.05
C LYS A 107 -10.64 -46.02 -8.35
N ARG A 108 -10.63 -45.78 -7.02
CA ARG A 108 -11.79 -45.26 -6.30
C ARG A 108 -11.76 -43.73 -6.38
N VAL A 109 -12.95 -43.13 -6.54
CA VAL A 109 -13.08 -41.66 -6.55
C VAL A 109 -12.84 -41.11 -5.14
N VAL A 110 -11.82 -40.27 -4.98
CA VAL A 110 -11.51 -39.59 -3.74
C VAL A 110 -12.03 -38.14 -3.74
N TRP A 111 -12.16 -37.52 -4.91
CA TRP A 111 -12.73 -36.21 -5.09
C TRP A 111 -13.35 -36.06 -6.51
N SER A 112 -14.37 -35.20 -6.62
CA SER A 112 -15.04 -34.87 -7.88
C SER A 112 -15.61 -33.46 -7.82
N THR A 113 -15.71 -32.74 -8.97
CA THR A 113 -16.44 -31.46 -9.10
C THR A 113 -17.93 -31.59 -8.83
N SER A 114 -18.48 -32.79 -8.91
CA SER A 114 -19.87 -33.12 -8.53
C SER A 114 -20.95 -32.24 -9.17
N ILE A 115 -20.79 -31.85 -10.42
CA ILE A 115 -21.75 -31.03 -11.16
C ILE A 115 -22.93 -31.93 -11.59
N SER A 116 -24.12 -31.62 -11.09
CA SER A 116 -25.33 -32.49 -11.27
C SER A 116 -26.07 -32.31 -12.58
N ASN A 117 -25.76 -31.33 -13.41
CA ASN A 117 -26.51 -30.98 -14.63
C ASN A 117 -25.62 -30.71 -15.85
N ILE A 118 -24.55 -31.44 -16.02
CA ILE A 118 -23.88 -31.44 -17.32
C ILE A 118 -24.86 -32.09 -18.29
N SER A 119 -25.50 -31.30 -19.16
CA SER A 119 -26.56 -31.78 -20.04
C SER A 119 -26.06 -33.01 -20.81
N THR A 120 -26.82 -34.09 -20.72
CA THR A 120 -26.54 -35.43 -21.36
C THR A 120 -26.43 -35.36 -22.87
N SER A 121 -26.63 -34.21 -23.49
CA SER A 121 -26.39 -33.96 -24.91
C SER A 121 -24.92 -33.63 -25.25
N SER A 122 -24.11 -33.30 -24.28
CA SER A 122 -22.66 -33.09 -24.47
C SER A 122 -21.96 -34.45 -24.22
N SER A 123 -21.33 -34.98 -25.22
CA SER A 123 -20.43 -36.14 -25.11
C SER A 123 -19.34 -35.81 -24.05
N PRO A 124 -18.87 -36.78 -23.23
CA PRO A 124 -17.76 -36.54 -22.27
C PRO A 124 -16.51 -35.91 -22.90
N ALA A 125 -16.36 -36.11 -24.23
CA ALA A 125 -15.31 -35.50 -25.05
C ALA A 125 -15.33 -33.96 -25.12
N ASN A 126 -16.39 -33.29 -24.68
CA ASN A 126 -16.55 -31.85 -24.81
C ASN A 126 -16.20 -31.07 -23.55
N THR A 127 -15.74 -31.69 -22.47
CA THR A 127 -15.36 -31.04 -21.25
C THR A 127 -13.84 -30.98 -21.13
N THR A 128 -13.31 -29.81 -20.75
CA THR A 128 -11.87 -29.57 -20.51
C THR A 128 -11.63 -28.86 -19.21
N ALA A 129 -10.62 -29.26 -18.44
CA ALA A 129 -10.13 -28.55 -17.29
C ALA A 129 -8.84 -27.79 -17.66
N GLN A 130 -8.75 -26.51 -17.33
CA GLN A 130 -7.61 -25.64 -17.64
C GLN A 130 -7.12 -24.88 -16.40
N LEU A 131 -5.80 -24.91 -16.17
CA LEU A 131 -5.13 -24.10 -15.14
C LEU A 131 -4.77 -22.74 -15.71
N LEU A 132 -5.43 -21.69 -15.21
CA LEU A 132 -5.20 -20.31 -15.63
C LEU A 132 -3.98 -19.68 -14.96
N ASP A 133 -3.46 -18.59 -15.53
CA ASP A 133 -2.32 -17.81 -14.99
C ASP A 133 -2.63 -17.13 -13.65
N THR A 134 -3.90 -17.08 -13.24
CA THR A 134 -4.33 -16.63 -11.92
C THR A 134 -4.22 -17.68 -10.82
N GLY A 135 -3.89 -18.94 -11.17
CA GLY A 135 -3.96 -20.09 -10.28
C GLY A 135 -5.36 -20.71 -10.16
N ASN A 136 -6.34 -20.20 -10.91
CA ASN A 136 -7.68 -20.77 -10.96
C ASN A 136 -7.72 -21.98 -11.89
N LEU A 137 -8.17 -23.14 -11.41
CA LEU A 137 -8.51 -24.29 -12.25
C LEU A 137 -9.97 -24.18 -12.64
N VAL A 138 -10.23 -24.17 -13.94
CA VAL A 138 -11.58 -24.03 -14.49
C VAL A 138 -11.98 -25.25 -15.30
N LEU A 139 -13.23 -25.71 -15.13
CA LEU A 139 -13.84 -26.74 -15.95
C LEU A 139 -14.82 -26.06 -16.93
N LYS A 140 -14.61 -26.28 -18.21
CA LYS A 140 -15.37 -25.64 -19.30
C LYS A 140 -15.99 -26.67 -20.24
N ASP A 141 -17.14 -26.33 -20.77
CA ASP A 141 -17.67 -26.98 -21.95
C ASP A 141 -16.90 -26.48 -23.18
N SER A 142 -16.22 -27.39 -23.88
CA SER A 142 -15.36 -27.03 -25.02
C SER A 142 -16.15 -26.57 -26.26
N SER A 143 -17.45 -26.88 -26.35
CA SER A 143 -18.31 -26.52 -27.48
C SER A 143 -18.85 -25.12 -27.34
N SER A 144 -19.30 -24.71 -26.14
CA SER A 144 -19.89 -23.44 -25.85
C SER A 144 -18.90 -22.43 -25.18
N GLY A 145 -17.78 -22.95 -24.65
CA GLY A 145 -16.85 -22.17 -23.84
C GLY A 145 -17.39 -21.77 -22.46
N SER A 146 -18.59 -22.26 -22.09
CA SER A 146 -19.21 -21.91 -20.82
C SER A 146 -18.46 -22.50 -19.65
N LEU A 147 -18.34 -21.70 -18.56
CA LEU A 147 -17.74 -22.13 -17.29
C LEU A 147 -18.73 -23.03 -16.56
N LEU A 148 -18.31 -24.26 -16.24
CA LEU A 148 -19.08 -25.24 -15.51
C LEU A 148 -18.71 -25.27 -14.01
N TRP A 149 -17.43 -25.08 -13.71
CA TRP A 149 -16.90 -25.07 -12.34
C TRP A 149 -15.55 -24.35 -12.28
N GLU A 150 -15.20 -23.84 -11.13
CA GLU A 150 -13.92 -23.20 -10.87
C GLU A 150 -13.43 -23.44 -9.44
N SER A 151 -12.09 -23.62 -9.27
CA SER A 151 -11.47 -23.84 -7.96
C SER A 151 -11.55 -22.61 -7.04
N PHE A 152 -11.70 -21.40 -7.60
CA PHE A 152 -11.91 -20.16 -6.83
C PHE A 152 -13.28 -20.10 -6.14
N GLY A 153 -14.23 -20.97 -6.54
CA GLY A 153 -15.50 -21.15 -5.83
C GLY A 153 -15.43 -22.10 -4.63
N GLU A 154 -14.31 -22.80 -4.47
CA GLU A 154 -14.14 -23.78 -3.40
C GLU A 154 -13.37 -23.19 -2.22
N ASN A 155 -13.63 -23.75 -1.02
CA ASN A 155 -12.94 -23.32 0.19
C ASN A 155 -11.44 -23.61 0.13
N SER A 156 -10.62 -22.56 0.22
CA SER A 156 -9.16 -22.61 0.33
C SER A 156 -8.69 -21.81 1.52
N ASP A 157 -7.45 -21.99 1.96
CA ASP A 157 -6.77 -21.11 2.92
C ASP A 157 -6.09 -19.92 2.23
N ALA A 158 -5.90 -19.98 0.90
CA ALA A 158 -5.24 -18.95 0.12
C ALA A 158 -6.24 -17.99 -0.54
N PHE A 159 -5.87 -16.71 -0.59
CA PHE A 159 -6.57 -15.66 -1.31
C PHE A 159 -5.68 -15.15 -2.44
N LEU A 160 -6.03 -15.50 -3.67
CA LEU A 160 -5.28 -15.17 -4.86
C LEU A 160 -5.89 -13.97 -5.60
N GLU A 161 -5.13 -13.41 -6.54
CA GLU A 161 -5.58 -12.33 -7.41
C GLU A 161 -6.85 -12.73 -8.17
N LYS A 162 -7.84 -11.83 -8.21
CA LYS A 162 -9.17 -12.02 -8.83
C LYS A 162 -10.08 -13.03 -8.15
N MET A 163 -9.61 -13.73 -7.11
CA MET A 163 -10.48 -14.54 -6.27
C MET A 163 -11.48 -13.64 -5.53
N LYS A 164 -12.66 -14.14 -5.24
CA LYS A 164 -13.74 -13.41 -4.57
C LYS A 164 -14.02 -14.07 -3.22
N ILE A 165 -13.91 -13.30 -2.13
CA ILE A 165 -14.32 -13.74 -0.79
C ILE A 165 -15.52 -12.90 -0.39
N GLY A 166 -16.65 -13.51 -0.09
CA GLY A 166 -17.84 -12.74 0.23
C GLY A 166 -19.04 -13.56 0.64
N SER A 167 -20.15 -12.87 0.86
CA SER A 167 -21.44 -13.48 1.13
C SER A 167 -22.48 -12.96 0.14
N GLY A 168 -23.32 -13.87 -0.35
CA GLY A 168 -24.52 -13.54 -1.13
C GLY A 168 -25.80 -13.74 -0.30
N VAL A 169 -26.90 -13.15 -0.74
CA VAL A 169 -28.23 -13.35 -0.14
C VAL A 169 -28.75 -14.76 -0.43
N SER A 170 -28.32 -15.41 -1.49
CA SER A 170 -28.56 -16.83 -1.71
C SER A 170 -27.55 -17.64 -0.91
N ILE A 171 -28.06 -18.56 -0.11
CA ILE A 171 -27.38 -19.41 0.88
C ILE A 171 -26.21 -20.22 0.29
N ASP A 172 -26.11 -20.32 -1.05
CA ASP A 172 -25.15 -21.18 -1.76
C ASP A 172 -23.83 -20.47 -2.15
N MET A 173 -23.63 -19.19 -1.83
CA MET A 173 -22.45 -18.41 -2.22
C MET A 173 -21.72 -17.77 -1.04
N THR A 174 -21.46 -18.55 0.02
CA THR A 174 -20.53 -18.12 1.07
C THR A 174 -19.12 -18.59 0.74
N ASN A 175 -18.39 -17.77 0.00
CA ASN A 175 -16.98 -18.02 -0.27
C ASN A 175 -16.14 -17.45 0.87
N GLU A 176 -15.66 -18.31 1.76
CA GLU A 176 -14.77 -17.94 2.86
C GLU A 176 -13.45 -18.67 2.75
N LEU A 177 -12.38 -18.06 3.26
CA LEU A 177 -11.14 -18.81 3.45
C LEU A 177 -11.29 -19.74 4.65
N ARG A 178 -10.78 -20.94 4.52
CA ARG A 178 -10.75 -21.92 5.59
C ARG A 178 -9.32 -22.41 5.81
N SER A 179 -8.76 -22.17 7.00
CA SER A 179 -7.41 -22.58 7.35
C SER A 179 -7.19 -24.10 7.19
N TRP A 180 -5.95 -24.48 7.09
CA TRP A 180 -5.58 -25.87 7.33
C TRP A 180 -5.71 -26.21 8.82
N LYS A 181 -5.91 -27.47 9.15
CA LYS A 181 -5.96 -27.96 10.51
C LYS A 181 -4.62 -27.83 11.23
N SER A 182 -3.53 -28.05 10.51
CA SER A 182 -2.16 -27.82 10.95
C SER A 182 -1.28 -27.51 9.75
N PRO A 183 -0.02 -27.05 9.91
CA PRO A 183 0.89 -26.83 8.77
C PRO A 183 1.13 -28.07 7.89
N TRP A 184 0.80 -29.25 8.39
CA TRP A 184 1.03 -30.55 7.75
C TRP A 184 -0.25 -31.31 7.44
N ASP A 185 -1.41 -30.73 7.71
CA ASP A 185 -2.71 -31.36 7.51
C ASP A 185 -3.64 -30.36 6.81
N PRO A 186 -3.89 -30.50 5.47
CA PRO A 186 -4.72 -29.58 4.70
C PRO A 186 -6.21 -29.73 4.97
N SER A 187 -6.65 -30.72 5.79
CA SER A 187 -8.06 -30.84 6.16
C SER A 187 -8.56 -29.54 6.83
N PRO A 188 -9.86 -29.21 6.72
CA PRO A 188 -10.41 -27.96 7.22
C PRO A 188 -10.09 -27.72 8.70
N GLY A 189 -9.43 -26.61 8.99
CA GLY A 189 -9.13 -26.13 10.33
C GLY A 189 -10.28 -25.37 10.97
N SER A 190 -10.05 -24.88 12.19
CA SER A 190 -11.05 -24.15 12.97
C SER A 190 -11.22 -22.69 12.57
N PHE A 191 -10.26 -22.11 11.83
CA PHE A 191 -10.30 -20.70 11.45
C PHE A 191 -10.89 -20.50 10.06
N SER A 192 -11.74 -19.47 9.94
CA SER A 192 -12.25 -18.98 8.67
C SER A 192 -12.09 -17.47 8.56
N CYS A 193 -11.87 -16.97 7.33
CA CYS A 193 -11.81 -15.54 7.05
C CYS A 193 -12.88 -15.19 6.02
N ARG A 194 -13.70 -14.17 6.33
CA ARG A 194 -14.80 -13.74 5.47
C ARG A 194 -15.00 -12.23 5.51
N LEU A 195 -15.63 -11.70 4.48
CA LEU A 195 -16.17 -10.34 4.50
C LEU A 195 -17.46 -10.32 5.33
N GLN A 196 -17.54 -9.45 6.33
CA GLN A 196 -18.75 -9.20 7.08
C GLN A 196 -19.51 -8.05 6.40
N PRO A 197 -20.68 -8.34 5.75
CA PRO A 197 -21.46 -7.34 5.05
C PRO A 197 -22.32 -6.58 6.05
N GLN A 198 -21.75 -5.53 6.63
CA GLN A 198 -22.47 -4.53 7.40
C GLN A 198 -22.62 -3.26 6.57
N ASN A 199 -23.33 -2.25 7.11
CA ASN A 199 -23.38 -0.93 6.48
C ASN A 199 -21.97 -0.36 6.19
N ILE A 200 -20.98 -0.79 6.98
CA ILE A 200 -19.55 -0.50 6.80
C ILE A 200 -18.81 -1.84 6.78
N PRO A 201 -18.41 -2.34 5.60
CA PRO A 201 -17.80 -3.66 5.46
C PRO A 201 -16.48 -3.78 6.23
N GLN A 202 -16.22 -4.97 6.78
CA GLN A 202 -14.93 -5.32 7.39
C GLN A 202 -14.58 -6.79 7.14
N LEU A 203 -13.29 -7.11 7.11
CA LEU A 203 -12.80 -8.47 7.03
C LEU A 203 -12.67 -9.04 8.44
N VAL A 204 -13.13 -10.27 8.65
CA VAL A 204 -13.10 -10.92 9.95
C VAL A 204 -12.52 -12.32 9.87
N VAL A 205 -11.75 -12.69 10.90
CA VAL A 205 -11.33 -14.07 11.13
C VAL A 205 -12.09 -14.62 12.32
N GLN A 206 -12.68 -15.81 12.16
CA GLN A 206 -13.39 -16.53 13.21
C GLN A 206 -12.66 -17.83 13.56
N ASN A 207 -12.66 -18.20 14.83
CA ASN A 207 -12.29 -19.53 15.30
C ASN A 207 -13.60 -20.29 15.58
N ASN A 208 -13.94 -21.24 14.72
CA ASN A 208 -15.28 -21.84 14.65
C ASN A 208 -16.33 -20.73 14.47
N SER A 209 -17.19 -20.46 15.45
CA SER A 209 -18.22 -19.42 15.40
C SER A 209 -17.83 -18.14 16.17
N LYS A 210 -16.66 -18.11 16.82
CA LYS A 210 -16.24 -16.98 17.66
C LYS A 210 -15.34 -16.05 16.88
N LEU A 211 -15.64 -14.74 16.91
CA LEU A 211 -14.80 -13.72 16.31
C LEU A 211 -13.41 -13.75 16.99
N TYR A 212 -12.37 -13.85 16.18
CA TYR A 212 -10.98 -13.97 16.62
C TYR A 212 -10.17 -12.72 16.30
N TRP A 213 -10.39 -12.14 15.11
CA TRP A 213 -9.73 -10.92 14.63
C TRP A 213 -10.63 -10.17 13.65
N ARG A 214 -10.44 -8.85 13.50
CA ARG A 214 -11.09 -8.04 12.47
C ARG A 214 -10.18 -6.94 11.96
N SER A 215 -10.38 -6.54 10.70
CA SER A 215 -9.64 -5.47 10.02
C SER A 215 -10.05 -4.05 10.44
N GLY A 216 -11.16 -3.89 11.13
CA GLY A 216 -11.86 -2.60 11.23
C GLY A 216 -12.54 -2.20 9.91
N PRO A 217 -13.28 -1.07 9.91
CA PRO A 217 -14.10 -0.60 8.79
C PRO A 217 -13.31 -0.31 7.51
N TRP A 218 -13.95 -0.54 6.36
CA TRP A 218 -13.41 -0.19 5.03
C TRP A 218 -13.85 1.21 4.62
N ASN A 219 -12.88 2.08 4.24
CA ASN A 219 -13.14 3.46 3.82
C ASN A 219 -13.19 3.65 2.30
N LYS A 220 -13.40 2.58 1.53
CA LYS A 220 -13.34 2.49 0.07
C LYS A 220 -11.93 2.44 -0.53
N GLN A 221 -10.87 2.52 0.28
CA GLN A 221 -9.47 2.42 -0.14
C GLN A 221 -8.65 1.50 0.77
N ILE A 222 -8.86 1.59 2.09
CA ILE A 222 -8.13 0.85 3.10
C ILE A 222 -9.06 0.39 4.23
N PHE A 223 -8.64 -0.62 4.98
CA PHE A 223 -9.22 -0.94 6.28
C PHE A 223 -8.58 -0.04 7.34
N ILE A 224 -9.38 0.84 7.97
CA ILE A 224 -8.85 1.85 8.90
C ILE A 224 -8.31 1.27 10.22
N GLY A 225 -8.59 0.01 10.51
CA GLY A 225 -8.00 -0.72 11.64
C GLY A 225 -6.71 -1.47 11.31
N LEU A 226 -6.13 -1.25 10.11
CA LEU A 226 -4.84 -1.79 9.69
C LEU A 226 -3.84 -0.64 9.48
N PRO A 227 -2.99 -0.32 10.47
CA PRO A 227 -2.13 0.86 10.43
C PRO A 227 -1.11 0.83 9.27
N HIS A 228 -0.76 -0.35 8.76
CA HIS A 228 0.14 -0.49 7.61
C HIS A 228 -0.55 -0.22 6.26
N MET A 229 -1.88 -0.23 6.20
CA MET A 229 -2.65 0.24 5.05
C MET A 229 -2.80 1.76 5.11
N ASN A 230 -1.75 2.50 4.80
CA ASN A 230 -1.83 3.95 4.66
C ASN A 230 -2.29 4.34 3.24
N SER A 231 -2.52 5.63 3.01
CA SER A 231 -2.97 6.17 1.72
C SER A 231 -2.02 5.90 0.54
N PHE A 232 -0.81 5.44 0.81
CA PHE A 232 0.18 5.04 -0.20
C PHE A 232 0.13 3.53 -0.50
N TYR A 233 -0.61 2.76 0.29
CA TYR A 233 -0.75 1.32 0.11
C TYR A 233 -1.80 1.03 -0.97
N ASN A 234 -1.38 0.99 -2.22
CA ASN A 234 -2.25 0.59 -3.32
C ASN A 234 -2.17 -0.93 -3.49
N SER A 235 -2.88 -1.67 -2.64
CA SER A 235 -2.93 -3.13 -2.69
C SER A 235 -3.79 -3.66 -3.84
N GLY A 236 -4.49 -2.77 -4.56
CA GLY A 236 -5.49 -3.19 -5.55
C GLY A 236 -6.72 -3.88 -4.95
N ILE A 237 -6.87 -3.86 -3.62
CA ILE A 237 -8.05 -4.41 -2.94
C ILE A 237 -9.29 -3.58 -3.30
N GLN A 238 -10.36 -4.28 -3.61
CA GLN A 238 -11.67 -3.71 -3.91
C GLN A 238 -12.75 -4.48 -3.15
N ILE A 239 -13.67 -3.76 -2.53
CA ILE A 239 -14.90 -4.33 -2.01
C ILE A 239 -16.03 -3.90 -2.93
N ILE A 240 -16.67 -4.89 -3.53
CA ILE A 240 -17.84 -4.69 -4.36
C ILE A 240 -19.05 -5.05 -3.51
N ASN A 241 -19.92 -4.06 -3.31
CA ASN A 241 -21.14 -4.21 -2.55
C ASN A 241 -22.31 -3.94 -3.50
N ASP A 242 -22.80 -5.00 -4.11
CA ASP A 242 -24.00 -4.96 -4.96
C ASP A 242 -25.23 -5.23 -4.10
N ILE A 243 -25.76 -4.16 -3.49
CA ILE A 243 -26.94 -4.22 -2.63
C ILE A 243 -28.17 -4.68 -3.45
N ALA A 244 -28.26 -4.33 -4.73
CA ALA A 244 -29.36 -4.71 -5.62
C ALA A 244 -29.33 -6.20 -5.97
N GLY A 245 -28.13 -6.75 -6.17
CA GLY A 245 -27.91 -8.20 -6.39
C GLY A 245 -27.74 -9.01 -5.11
N GLY A 246 -27.72 -8.36 -3.93
CA GLY A 246 -27.56 -9.03 -2.64
C GLY A 246 -26.19 -9.66 -2.44
N MET A 247 -25.16 -9.22 -3.17
CA MET A 247 -23.80 -9.75 -3.09
C MET A 247 -22.81 -8.71 -2.57
N ALA A 248 -21.99 -9.09 -1.62
CA ALA A 248 -20.84 -8.31 -1.19
C ALA A 248 -19.59 -9.20 -1.19
N TYR A 249 -18.53 -8.79 -1.90
CA TYR A 249 -17.28 -9.55 -1.92
C TYR A 249 -16.06 -8.63 -1.97
N ILE A 250 -14.96 -9.14 -1.44
CA ILE A 250 -13.63 -8.56 -1.54
C ILE A 250 -12.85 -9.33 -2.62
N THR A 251 -12.13 -8.59 -3.43
CA THR A 251 -11.18 -9.11 -4.42
C THR A 251 -9.98 -8.18 -4.49
N TYR A 252 -8.89 -8.61 -5.13
CA TYR A 252 -7.78 -7.71 -5.41
C TYR A 252 -7.16 -7.99 -6.78
N THR A 253 -6.48 -6.96 -7.31
CA THR A 253 -5.61 -7.06 -8.47
C THR A 253 -4.21 -6.68 -8.00
N ASN A 254 -3.22 -7.53 -8.26
CA ASN A 254 -1.86 -7.30 -7.84
C ASN A 254 -1.28 -6.08 -8.56
N MET A 255 -1.26 -4.94 -7.87
CA MET A 255 -0.67 -3.69 -8.39
C MET A 255 0.79 -3.50 -7.96
N LYS A 256 1.27 -4.34 -7.05
CA LYS A 256 2.68 -4.40 -6.67
C LYS A 256 3.43 -5.17 -7.75
N GLN A 257 4.63 -4.73 -8.09
CA GLN A 257 5.52 -5.39 -9.06
C GLN A 257 6.12 -6.71 -8.52
N PHE A 258 5.48 -7.35 -7.55
CA PHE A 258 5.91 -8.67 -7.09
C PHE A 258 5.35 -9.72 -8.06
N ASN A 259 6.20 -10.49 -8.68
CA ASN A 259 5.80 -11.52 -9.62
C ASN A 259 4.87 -12.57 -8.99
N LYS A 260 5.02 -12.85 -7.68
CA LYS A 260 4.19 -13.83 -6.95
C LYS A 260 3.81 -13.29 -5.57
N LEU A 261 2.51 -13.08 -5.36
CA LEU A 261 1.91 -12.65 -4.09
C LEU A 261 0.98 -13.74 -3.57
N HIS A 262 1.15 -14.12 -2.32
CA HIS A 262 0.36 -15.16 -1.67
C HIS A 262 -0.21 -14.66 -0.35
N ASN A 263 -1.52 -14.44 -0.31
CA ASN A 263 -2.25 -14.18 0.92
C ASN A 263 -2.80 -15.51 1.45
N VAL A 264 -2.61 -15.80 2.72
CA VAL A 264 -2.99 -17.10 3.31
C VAL A 264 -3.48 -16.96 4.75
N LEU A 265 -4.56 -17.67 5.08
CA LEU A 265 -5.03 -17.86 6.44
C LEU A 265 -4.37 -19.13 7.02
N ASN A 266 -3.39 -18.96 7.89
CA ASN A 266 -2.66 -20.11 8.45
C ASN A 266 -3.47 -20.88 9.52
N SER A 267 -2.94 -22.01 9.94
CA SER A 267 -3.59 -22.90 10.93
C SER A 267 -3.70 -22.32 12.35
N THR A 268 -3.04 -21.20 12.63
CA THR A 268 -3.14 -20.48 13.92
C THR A 268 -4.13 -19.32 13.87
N GLY A 269 -4.78 -19.08 12.72
CA GLY A 269 -5.75 -17.99 12.53
C GLY A 269 -5.13 -16.66 12.13
N CYS A 270 -3.84 -16.66 11.80
CA CYS A 270 -3.15 -15.48 11.28
C CYS A 270 -3.38 -15.36 9.78
N PHE A 271 -3.83 -14.20 9.33
CA PHE A 271 -3.88 -13.87 7.92
C PHE A 271 -2.57 -13.21 7.52
N LEU A 272 -1.85 -13.80 6.57
CA LEU A 272 -0.51 -13.42 6.13
C LEU A 272 -0.55 -12.91 4.69
N GLU A 273 0.20 -11.85 4.39
CA GLU A 273 0.59 -11.45 3.04
C GLU A 273 2.08 -11.79 2.87
N ARG A 274 2.44 -12.57 1.87
CA ARG A 274 3.82 -12.92 1.56
C ARG A 274 4.09 -12.89 0.07
N TYR A 275 5.30 -12.50 -0.30
CA TYR A 275 5.76 -12.49 -1.68
C TYR A 275 6.99 -13.38 -1.87
N TRP A 276 7.20 -13.84 -3.08
CA TRP A 276 8.38 -14.61 -3.43
C TRP A 276 9.55 -13.67 -3.70
N ASP A 277 10.65 -13.85 -2.97
CA ASP A 277 11.91 -13.15 -3.17
C ASP A 277 12.82 -14.04 -4.05
N GLU A 278 13.00 -13.64 -5.31
CA GLU A 278 13.78 -14.41 -6.29
C GLU A 278 15.27 -14.44 -5.94
N GLU A 279 15.81 -13.36 -5.35
CA GLU A 279 17.22 -13.30 -4.97
C GLU A 279 17.53 -14.23 -3.80
N LYS A 280 16.64 -14.29 -2.81
CA LYS A 280 16.80 -15.13 -1.62
C LYS A 280 16.22 -16.53 -1.78
N ASN A 281 15.45 -16.75 -2.85
CA ASN A 281 14.78 -18.01 -3.14
C ASN A 281 13.88 -18.50 -2.00
N GLN A 282 13.11 -17.56 -1.40
CA GLN A 282 12.24 -17.82 -0.25
C GLN A 282 11.01 -16.93 -0.23
N TRP A 283 9.96 -17.38 0.49
CA TRP A 283 8.79 -16.57 0.80
C TRP A 283 9.11 -15.58 1.93
N VAL A 284 8.85 -14.30 1.70
CA VAL A 284 9.02 -13.22 2.68
C VAL A 284 7.65 -12.71 3.09
N VAL A 285 7.37 -12.67 4.40
CA VAL A 285 6.14 -12.10 4.94
C VAL A 285 6.26 -10.58 4.89
N SER A 286 5.37 -9.93 4.16
CA SER A 286 5.27 -8.47 4.08
C SER A 286 4.36 -7.90 5.14
N TRP A 287 3.34 -8.66 5.57
CA TRP A 287 2.39 -8.28 6.60
C TRP A 287 1.70 -9.50 7.21
N GLU A 288 1.30 -9.36 8.48
CA GLU A 288 0.51 -10.38 9.19
C GLU A 288 -0.50 -9.73 10.15
N SER A 289 -1.65 -10.37 10.31
CA SER A 289 -2.74 -9.89 11.14
C SER A 289 -2.53 -10.11 12.64
N CYS A 290 -1.47 -10.83 13.03
CA CYS A 290 -1.15 -11.21 14.42
C CYS A 290 0.21 -10.65 14.89
N GLY A 291 0.73 -9.62 14.17
CA GLY A 291 2.06 -9.04 14.45
C GLY A 291 2.14 -8.16 15.69
N SER A 292 1.00 -7.62 16.17
CA SER A 292 0.94 -6.77 17.37
C SER A 292 0.69 -7.56 18.66
N GLY A 293 0.76 -8.88 18.60
CA GLY A 293 0.65 -9.74 19.76
C GLY A 293 -0.77 -9.88 20.32
N GLN A 294 -0.94 -9.71 21.64
CA GLN A 294 -2.25 -9.96 22.28
C GLN A 294 -3.34 -8.97 21.87
N CYS A 295 -2.99 -7.77 21.41
CA CYS A 295 -3.93 -6.75 20.96
C CYS A 295 -4.62 -7.09 19.62
N ASP A 296 -4.09 -8.05 18.87
CA ASP A 296 -4.72 -8.53 17.65
C ASP A 296 -5.91 -9.46 17.92
N MET A 297 -5.99 -10.02 19.13
CA MET A 297 -7.12 -10.85 19.54
C MET A 297 -8.36 -9.99 19.80
N TYR A 298 -9.46 -10.30 19.11
CA TYR A 298 -10.74 -9.59 19.25
C TYR A 298 -11.20 -9.48 20.71
N GLY A 299 -11.52 -8.26 21.11
CA GLY A 299 -12.11 -7.97 22.42
C GLY A 299 -11.21 -8.30 23.62
N LYS A 300 -9.89 -8.38 23.43
CA LYS A 300 -8.91 -8.75 24.47
C LYS A 300 -9.08 -8.00 25.78
N CYS A 301 -9.40 -6.70 25.72
CA CYS A 301 -9.55 -5.83 26.88
C CYS A 301 -11.02 -5.68 27.36
N GLY A 302 -11.93 -6.44 26.74
CA GLY A 302 -13.36 -6.37 27.06
C GLY A 302 -14.02 -5.04 26.72
N PRO A 303 -15.31 -4.85 27.09
CA PRO A 303 -16.03 -3.61 26.84
C PRO A 303 -15.36 -2.40 27.49
N PHE A 304 -15.27 -1.27 26.77
CA PHE A 304 -14.67 -0.01 27.23
C PHE A 304 -13.20 -0.12 27.65
N GLY A 305 -12.53 -1.22 27.28
CA GLY A 305 -11.09 -1.38 27.40
C GLY A 305 -10.37 -0.99 26.13
N VAL A 306 -9.14 -0.48 26.27
CA VAL A 306 -8.22 -0.15 25.17
C VAL A 306 -7.02 -1.06 25.25
N CYS A 307 -6.63 -1.64 24.11
CA CYS A 307 -5.41 -2.43 24.01
C CYS A 307 -4.26 -1.58 23.44
N GLU A 308 -3.14 -1.57 24.17
CA GLU A 308 -1.91 -0.87 23.82
C GLU A 308 -0.78 -1.91 23.65
N PRO A 309 -0.36 -2.24 22.42
CA PRO A 309 0.61 -3.32 22.16
C PRO A 309 1.96 -3.17 22.88
N LEU A 310 2.41 -1.92 23.05
CA LEU A 310 3.73 -1.61 23.63
C LEU A 310 3.71 -1.38 25.15
N ALA A 311 2.54 -1.34 25.78
CA ALA A 311 2.43 -1.13 27.22
C ALA A 311 2.80 -2.38 28.01
N SER A 312 3.40 -2.23 29.19
CA SER A 312 3.68 -3.34 30.12
C SER A 312 2.43 -4.10 30.52
N ASN A 313 1.30 -3.39 30.68
CA ASN A 313 -0.04 -3.94 30.79
C ASN A 313 -0.77 -3.60 29.50
N SER A 314 -0.94 -4.58 28.62
CA SER A 314 -1.55 -4.35 27.30
C SER A 314 -2.97 -3.78 27.34
N CYS A 315 -3.71 -3.87 28.47
CA CYS A 315 -5.06 -3.36 28.59
C CYS A 315 -5.18 -2.24 29.62
N SER A 316 -5.91 -1.19 29.24
CA SER A 316 -6.32 -0.09 30.12
C SER A 316 -7.79 0.23 29.93
N CYS A 317 -8.42 0.82 30.95
CA CYS A 317 -9.79 1.34 30.82
C CYS A 317 -9.78 2.69 30.12
N LEU A 318 -10.80 2.98 29.31
CA LEU A 318 -11.04 4.31 28.78
C LEU A 318 -11.12 5.35 29.94
N GLN A 319 -10.66 6.57 29.70
CA GLN A 319 -10.82 7.65 30.68
C GLN A 319 -12.30 7.83 31.04
N GLY A 320 -12.59 8.00 32.35
CA GLY A 320 -13.95 8.04 32.88
C GLY A 320 -14.58 6.67 33.12
N TYR A 321 -13.79 5.60 32.97
CA TYR A 321 -14.16 4.22 33.23
C TYR A 321 -13.16 3.58 34.21
N LYS A 322 -13.57 2.51 34.87
CA LYS A 322 -12.77 1.69 35.79
C LYS A 322 -13.02 0.20 35.54
N PRO A 323 -12.12 -0.69 35.94
CA PRO A 323 -12.35 -2.12 35.82
C PRO A 323 -13.69 -2.54 36.44
N ARG A 324 -14.43 -3.40 35.74
CA ARG A 324 -15.68 -3.98 36.25
C ARG A 324 -15.40 -4.91 37.42
N ASN A 325 -14.28 -5.64 37.35
CA ASN A 325 -13.79 -6.51 38.42
C ASN A 325 -12.29 -6.23 38.61
N GLU A 326 -11.93 -5.54 39.70
CA GLU A 326 -10.57 -5.14 40.01
C GLU A 326 -9.61 -6.31 40.26
N MET A 327 -10.14 -7.43 40.88
CA MET A 327 -9.34 -8.62 41.14
C MET A 327 -8.98 -9.38 39.85
N GLU A 328 -9.94 -9.56 38.94
CA GLU A 328 -9.67 -10.17 37.64
C GLU A 328 -8.70 -9.33 36.84
N TRP A 329 -8.92 -8.02 36.86
CA TRP A 329 -8.08 -7.05 36.13
C TRP A 329 -6.63 -7.09 36.63
N GLY A 330 -6.41 -7.10 37.93
CA GLY A 330 -5.08 -7.21 38.56
C GLY A 330 -4.37 -8.53 38.27
N ASN A 331 -5.13 -9.61 38.01
CA ASN A 331 -4.62 -10.93 37.67
C ASN A 331 -4.38 -11.09 36.12
N GLY A 332 -4.55 -10.01 35.33
CA GLY A 332 -4.33 -10.03 33.89
C GLY A 332 -5.49 -10.64 33.07
N ASN A 333 -6.66 -10.84 33.70
CA ASN A 333 -7.89 -11.18 32.99
C ASN A 333 -8.74 -9.93 32.79
N TRP A 334 -8.71 -9.37 31.59
CA TRP A 334 -9.39 -8.13 31.24
C TRP A 334 -10.74 -8.33 30.53
N SER A 335 -11.17 -9.59 30.36
CA SER A 335 -12.37 -9.94 29.56
C SER A 335 -13.67 -9.33 30.06
N SER A 336 -13.79 -9.07 31.37
CA SER A 336 -14.95 -8.39 31.97
C SER A 336 -15.03 -6.90 31.58
N GLY A 337 -13.93 -6.32 31.09
CA GLY A 337 -13.86 -4.93 30.66
C GLY A 337 -14.03 -3.91 31.77
N CYS A 338 -14.51 -2.73 31.39
CA CYS A 338 -14.62 -1.55 32.24
C CYS A 338 -16.06 -1.08 32.35
N ILE A 339 -16.33 -0.32 33.41
CA ILE A 339 -17.64 0.33 33.64
C ILE A 339 -17.44 1.83 33.81
N ARG A 340 -18.42 2.62 33.43
CA ARG A 340 -18.41 4.08 33.57
C ARG A 340 -18.40 4.52 35.04
N ASN A 341 -17.55 5.51 35.38
CA ASN A 341 -17.45 6.05 36.74
C ASN A 341 -18.69 6.86 37.16
N ALA A 342 -19.30 7.58 36.23
CA ALA A 342 -20.44 8.43 36.45
C ALA A 342 -21.43 8.36 35.28
N ALA A 343 -22.72 8.35 35.55
CA ALA A 343 -23.76 8.35 34.53
C ALA A 343 -23.75 9.62 33.69
N LEU A 344 -24.10 9.50 32.40
CA LEU A 344 -24.29 10.66 31.50
C LEU A 344 -25.45 11.53 32.00
N GLN A 345 -25.43 12.81 31.67
CA GLN A 345 -26.47 13.75 32.12
C GLN A 345 -27.85 13.37 31.62
N CYS A 346 -27.97 12.95 30.35
CA CYS A 346 -29.26 12.59 29.79
C CYS A 346 -29.91 11.32 30.42
N HIS A 347 -29.18 10.56 31.24
CA HIS A 347 -29.70 9.44 32.01
C HIS A 347 -30.01 9.77 33.47
N ARG A 348 -29.87 11.05 33.85
CA ARG A 348 -30.14 11.50 35.22
C ARG A 348 -31.55 12.11 35.31
N ASN A 349 -32.43 11.55 36.12
CA ASN A 349 -33.76 12.10 36.43
C ASN A 349 -33.61 13.30 37.39
N ASN A 350 -33.06 14.43 36.93
CA ASN A 350 -32.97 15.64 37.78
C ASN A 350 -33.84 16.77 37.24
N SER A 351 -34.74 17.23 38.09
CA SER A 351 -35.66 18.35 37.86
C SER A 351 -34.99 19.75 37.84
N ASP A 352 -33.67 19.88 37.97
CA ASP A 352 -32.94 21.14 37.94
C ASP A 352 -32.11 21.26 36.62
N GLU A 353 -32.79 21.46 35.50
CA GLU A 353 -32.18 21.61 34.19
C GLU A 353 -31.24 22.85 34.02
N ALA A 354 -31.40 23.83 34.93
CA ALA A 354 -30.73 25.15 34.74
C ALA A 354 -29.27 25.22 35.24
N LYS A 355 -28.74 24.19 35.96
CA LYS A 355 -27.41 24.26 36.62
C LYS A 355 -26.45 23.15 36.30
N THR A 356 -26.82 22.14 35.50
CA THR A 356 -25.93 21.01 35.19
C THR A 356 -25.18 21.24 33.88
N LYS A 357 -23.86 21.21 33.97
CA LYS A 357 -22.97 21.30 32.76
C LYS A 357 -23.19 20.08 31.89
N LYS A 358 -23.34 20.29 30.57
CA LYS A 358 -23.64 19.26 29.57
C LYS A 358 -22.51 18.23 29.47
N ASP A 359 -22.86 16.99 29.04
CA ASP A 359 -21.87 16.01 28.60
C ASP A 359 -20.99 16.58 27.49
N GLY A 360 -19.80 16.04 27.32
CA GLY A 360 -18.90 16.39 26.24
C GLY A 360 -18.13 15.17 25.76
N PHE A 361 -17.19 15.38 24.86
CA PHE A 361 -16.42 14.30 24.26
C PHE A 361 -14.94 14.35 24.63
N LEU A 362 -14.39 13.18 24.94
CA LEU A 362 -12.97 12.95 25.04
C LEU A 362 -12.46 12.37 23.73
N LYS A 363 -11.44 12.96 23.15
CA LYS A 363 -10.80 12.50 21.93
C LYS A 363 -9.72 11.45 22.23
N LEU A 364 -9.84 10.26 21.71
CA LEU A 364 -8.84 9.22 21.65
C LEU A 364 -8.32 9.14 20.21
N LYS A 365 -7.03 9.38 19.99
CA LYS A 365 -6.44 9.47 18.65
C LYS A 365 -5.89 8.14 18.16
N MET A 366 -5.85 7.97 16.84
CA MET A 366 -5.14 6.86 16.16
C MET A 366 -5.53 5.48 16.71
N VAL A 367 -6.82 5.16 16.66
CA VAL A 367 -7.29 3.85 17.13
C VAL A 367 -7.94 3.03 16.02
N LYS A 368 -7.89 1.72 16.19
CA LYS A 368 -8.87 0.83 15.60
C LYS A 368 -10.18 1.11 16.32
N VAL A 369 -11.15 1.68 15.61
CA VAL A 369 -12.43 2.05 16.20
C VAL A 369 -13.19 0.81 16.68
N PRO A 370 -14.08 0.94 17.70
CA PRO A 370 -14.86 -0.19 18.21
C PRO A 370 -15.62 -0.92 17.11
N ASP A 371 -15.98 -2.16 17.36
CA ASP A 371 -16.91 -2.91 16.52
C ASP A 371 -18.33 -2.33 16.57
N PHE A 372 -19.23 -2.80 15.71
CA PHE A 372 -20.64 -2.40 15.63
C PHE A 372 -20.88 -0.92 15.35
N ALA A 373 -20.00 -0.29 14.55
CA ALA A 373 -20.19 1.07 14.08
C ALA A 373 -21.47 1.23 13.26
N LEU A 374 -22.31 2.19 13.61
CA LEU A 374 -23.49 2.58 12.84
C LEU A 374 -23.15 3.78 11.97
N TRP A 375 -23.34 3.66 10.66
CA TRP A 375 -23.20 4.78 9.75
C TRP A 375 -24.39 5.75 9.92
N VAL A 376 -24.13 7.05 10.02
CA VAL A 376 -25.15 8.09 10.26
C VAL A 376 -25.22 9.07 9.09
N SER A 377 -24.12 9.69 8.73
CA SER A 377 -24.07 10.69 7.67
C SER A 377 -22.70 10.80 7.03
N SER A 378 -22.62 11.48 5.88
CA SER A 378 -21.36 11.81 5.24
C SER A 378 -20.78 13.16 5.67
N VAL A 379 -21.49 13.93 6.51
CA VAL A 379 -21.14 15.31 6.87
C VAL A 379 -20.35 15.33 8.18
N TYR A 380 -19.16 15.92 8.15
CA TYR A 380 -18.26 16.02 9.31
C TYR A 380 -18.83 16.92 10.42
N ASP A 381 -19.34 18.11 10.03
CA ASP A 381 -19.71 19.16 10.99
C ASP A 381 -20.91 18.81 11.87
N THR A 382 -21.72 17.83 11.48
CA THR A 382 -22.90 17.39 12.24
C THR A 382 -22.63 16.21 13.15
N CYS A 383 -21.51 15.51 12.97
CA CYS A 383 -21.22 14.23 13.65
C CYS A 383 -21.26 14.34 15.19
N GLU A 384 -20.64 15.39 15.73
CA GLU A 384 -20.64 15.66 17.17
C GLU A 384 -22.04 16.04 17.67
N THR A 385 -22.71 16.94 16.98
CA THR A 385 -24.04 17.44 17.37
C THR A 385 -25.10 16.36 17.29
N ASP A 386 -25.05 15.51 16.26
CA ASP A 386 -25.95 14.37 16.10
C ASP A 386 -25.79 13.35 17.23
N CYS A 387 -24.55 13.05 17.62
CA CYS A 387 -24.28 12.19 18.77
C CYS A 387 -24.70 12.84 20.10
N LEU A 388 -24.47 14.15 20.27
CA LEU A 388 -24.80 14.86 21.52
C LEU A 388 -26.30 14.94 21.77
N THR A 389 -27.09 15.13 20.71
CA THR A 389 -28.55 15.21 20.77
C THR A 389 -29.20 13.83 20.97
N ASN A 390 -28.57 12.76 20.51
CA ASN A 390 -29.03 11.39 20.73
C ASN A 390 -28.49 10.84 22.04
N CYS A 391 -29.34 10.65 23.02
CA CYS A 391 -28.98 10.16 24.37
C CYS A 391 -28.38 8.73 24.35
N SER A 392 -28.73 7.90 23.38
CA SER A 392 -28.14 6.56 23.23
C SER A 392 -26.76 6.58 22.63
N CYS A 393 -26.34 7.67 21.95
CA CYS A 393 -25.00 7.77 21.39
C CYS A 393 -23.95 7.98 22.48
N ILE A 394 -23.01 7.04 22.59
CA ILE A 394 -21.94 7.04 23.60
C ILE A 394 -20.56 7.35 23.02
N ALA A 395 -20.39 7.27 21.71
CA ALA A 395 -19.19 7.63 21.01
C ALA A 395 -19.47 7.93 19.54
N TYR A 396 -18.60 8.75 18.93
CA TYR A 396 -18.61 8.94 17.50
C TYR A 396 -17.18 8.98 16.92
N SER A 397 -17.09 8.75 15.63
CA SER A 397 -15.85 8.93 14.84
C SER A 397 -16.23 9.37 13.45
N TYR A 398 -15.39 10.18 12.84
CA TYR A 398 -15.49 10.53 11.43
C TYR A 398 -14.23 10.08 10.70
N TYR A 399 -14.42 9.45 9.55
CA TYR A 399 -13.31 9.09 8.68
C TYR A 399 -13.67 9.35 7.21
N THR A 400 -12.74 9.98 6.46
CA THR A 400 -12.93 10.27 5.04
C THR A 400 -13.16 8.97 4.25
N GLY A 401 -14.19 8.95 3.41
CA GLY A 401 -14.60 7.77 2.63
C GLY A 401 -15.67 6.91 3.34
N ILE A 402 -15.75 6.94 4.69
CA ILE A 402 -16.84 6.34 5.46
C ILE A 402 -17.90 7.40 5.79
N GLY A 403 -17.50 8.50 6.42
CA GLY A 403 -18.37 9.51 7.02
C GLY A 403 -18.44 9.35 8.53
N CYS A 404 -19.57 9.73 9.11
CA CYS A 404 -19.86 9.72 10.52
C CYS A 404 -20.32 8.33 11.00
N MET A 405 -19.62 7.80 12.00
CA MET A 405 -19.90 6.55 12.67
C MET A 405 -20.30 6.81 14.11
N HIS A 406 -21.38 6.21 14.58
CA HIS A 406 -21.87 6.29 15.97
C HIS A 406 -21.88 4.91 16.62
N TRP A 407 -21.76 4.92 17.95
CA TRP A 407 -21.93 3.75 18.81
C TRP A 407 -22.94 4.03 19.90
N SER A 408 -23.84 3.08 20.13
CA SER A 408 -24.89 3.14 21.17
C SER A 408 -24.79 1.99 22.17
N GLU A 409 -23.93 1.02 21.89
CA GLU A 409 -23.69 -0.18 22.71
C GLU A 409 -22.27 -0.19 23.24
N ASP A 410 -21.89 -1.28 23.91
CA ASP A 410 -20.53 -1.46 24.45
C ASP A 410 -19.45 -1.23 23.39
N LEU A 411 -18.44 -0.43 23.72
CA LEU A 411 -17.29 -0.19 22.86
C LEU A 411 -16.29 -1.35 23.01
N ILE A 412 -16.27 -2.27 22.05
CA ILE A 412 -15.45 -3.49 22.10
C ILE A 412 -14.35 -3.42 21.05
N ASP A 413 -13.18 -3.97 21.38
CA ASP A 413 -12.05 -4.15 20.47
C ASP A 413 -11.44 -2.83 19.98
N ILE A 414 -11.14 -1.96 20.94
CA ILE A 414 -10.38 -0.73 20.70
C ILE A 414 -8.89 -1.05 20.84
N GLN A 415 -8.10 -0.73 19.81
CA GLN A 415 -6.65 -0.87 19.82
C GLN A 415 -6.00 0.47 19.54
N GLN A 416 -5.05 0.89 20.38
CA GLN A 416 -4.26 2.09 20.18
C GLN A 416 -3.14 1.81 19.19
N PHE A 417 -2.93 2.71 18.23
CA PHE A 417 -1.84 2.64 17.27
C PHE A 417 -0.83 3.77 17.49
N SER A 418 0.41 3.56 17.09
CA SER A 418 1.44 4.60 17.01
C SER A 418 1.24 5.49 15.76
N MET A 419 0.60 4.95 14.71
CA MET A 419 0.29 5.67 13.46
C MET A 419 -0.93 5.06 12.79
N GLY A 420 -1.65 5.82 11.98
CA GLY A 420 -2.86 5.35 11.28
C GLY A 420 -4.07 5.27 12.20
N GLY A 421 -5.08 4.46 11.83
CA GLY A 421 -6.34 4.38 12.55
C GLY A 421 -7.20 5.62 12.40
N ALA A 422 -8.19 5.78 13.27
CA ALA A 422 -9.11 6.91 13.30
C ALA A 422 -9.16 7.57 14.67
N ASP A 423 -9.66 8.79 14.73
CA ASP A 423 -9.93 9.48 15.99
C ASP A 423 -11.31 9.09 16.50
N LEU A 424 -11.38 8.60 17.73
CA LEU A 424 -12.62 8.22 18.42
C LEU A 424 -12.97 9.24 19.50
N TYR A 425 -14.19 9.72 19.49
CA TYR A 425 -14.71 10.69 20.47
C TYR A 425 -15.70 10.00 21.39
N ILE A 426 -15.33 9.89 22.68
CA ILE A 426 -16.06 9.15 23.71
C ILE A 426 -16.85 10.13 24.55
N ARG A 427 -18.17 9.93 24.66
CA ARG A 427 -19.06 10.78 25.46
C ARG A 427 -18.87 10.55 26.95
N LEU A 428 -18.54 11.62 27.66
CA LEU A 428 -18.31 11.63 29.10
C LEU A 428 -19.14 12.72 29.79
N PRO A 429 -19.57 12.49 31.06
CA PRO A 429 -20.13 13.55 31.86
C PRO A 429 -19.08 14.61 32.16
N TYR A 430 -19.50 15.89 32.26
CA TYR A 430 -18.60 17.01 32.47
C TYR A 430 -17.62 16.81 33.64
N SER A 431 -18.05 16.11 34.71
CA SER A 431 -17.19 15.81 35.86
C SER A 431 -15.96 14.97 35.55
N GLU A 432 -15.95 14.23 34.44
CA GLU A 432 -14.85 13.39 34.01
C GLU A 432 -13.96 14.08 32.95
N LEU A 433 -14.44 15.12 32.25
CA LEU A 433 -13.69 15.82 31.18
C LEU A 433 -12.50 16.64 31.69
N GLY A 434 -12.56 17.11 32.95
CA GLY A 434 -11.51 17.96 33.56
C GLY A 434 -10.47 17.19 34.38
N LYS A 435 -10.62 15.90 34.56
CA LYS A 435 -9.67 15.10 35.34
C LYS A 435 -8.43 14.80 34.49
N LYS A 436 -7.23 15.22 34.98
CA LYS A 436 -5.97 14.80 34.38
C LYS A 436 -5.85 13.28 34.48
N TRP A 437 -5.70 12.63 33.37
CA TRP A 437 -5.41 11.21 33.28
C TRP A 437 -3.96 11.00 33.71
N ASN A 438 -3.77 10.48 34.91
CA ASN A 438 -2.46 9.99 35.34
C ASN A 438 -2.30 8.56 34.80
N HIS A 439 -2.05 8.43 33.53
CA HIS A 439 -1.45 7.22 33.00
C HIS A 439 -0.03 7.14 33.55
N ILE A 440 0.20 6.21 34.44
CA ILE A 440 1.56 5.80 34.83
C ILE A 440 2.09 5.00 33.65
N ILE A 441 2.58 5.71 32.65
CA ILE A 441 3.49 5.14 31.66
C ILE A 441 4.82 4.99 32.40
N HIS A 442 5.15 3.81 32.83
CA HIS A 442 6.47 3.47 33.33
C HIS A 442 7.46 3.42 32.17
N TRP A 443 7.78 4.63 31.63
CA TRP A 443 8.97 4.81 30.83
C TRP A 443 10.15 4.97 31.79
N GLY A 444 11.20 4.16 31.54
CA GLY A 444 12.45 4.24 32.27
C GLY A 444 12.94 5.68 32.35
N ARG A 445 13.16 6.13 33.60
CA ARG A 445 13.70 7.45 33.91
C ARG A 445 14.98 7.71 33.11
N ILE A 446 14.90 8.65 32.16
CA ILE A 446 15.98 9.58 31.93
C ILE A 446 15.41 10.97 32.22
N SER A 447 16.04 11.57 33.24
CA SER A 447 15.69 12.82 33.87
C SER A 447 15.86 14.00 32.92
N SER A 448 14.77 14.71 32.63
CA SER A 448 14.83 16.15 32.39
C SER A 448 13.52 16.77 32.83
N LYS A 449 13.55 17.34 34.02
CA LYS A 449 12.52 18.26 34.53
C LYS A 449 12.54 19.53 33.70
N ASN A 450 11.32 19.99 33.40
CA ASN A 450 10.83 21.32 33.15
C ASN A 450 10.49 21.72 31.71
N MET A 451 9.24 22.08 31.63
CA MET A 451 8.61 23.04 30.71
C MET A 451 8.25 22.52 29.32
N LEU A 452 6.94 22.34 29.09
CA LEU A 452 6.20 23.34 28.29
C LEU A 452 4.70 22.93 28.28
N ARG A 453 3.90 23.85 28.78
CA ARG A 453 2.47 23.97 28.54
C ARG A 453 2.27 24.78 27.26
N GLU A 454 1.26 24.37 26.52
CA GLU A 454 0.51 25.08 25.51
C GLU A 454 0.79 24.65 24.04
N ASP A 455 -0.27 24.08 23.46
CA ASP A 455 -0.60 23.99 22.02
C ASP A 455 0.41 23.34 21.06
N THR A 456 0.64 22.04 21.19
CA THR A 456 0.99 21.23 20.00
C THR A 456 0.73 19.74 20.27
N SER A 457 0.01 19.09 19.36
CA SER A 457 -0.12 17.63 19.27
C SER A 457 1.26 16.96 19.31
N GLN A 458 1.56 16.25 20.41
CA GLN A 458 2.78 15.44 20.52
C GLN A 458 2.77 14.32 19.47
N VAL A 459 3.64 14.48 18.49
CA VAL A 459 4.17 13.34 17.73
C VAL A 459 5.32 12.83 18.58
N GLU A 460 5.29 11.57 18.96
CA GLU A 460 6.43 10.90 19.61
C GLU A 460 7.60 10.88 18.63
N LEU A 461 8.63 11.65 18.95
CA LEU A 461 9.87 11.84 18.21
C LEU A 461 10.95 10.89 18.78
N ASP A 462 10.61 9.64 19.07
CA ASP A 462 11.50 8.72 19.78
C ASP A 462 12.76 8.31 18.99
N GLU A 463 12.82 8.59 17.69
CA GLU A 463 13.98 8.26 16.85
C GLU A 463 14.77 9.49 16.36
N LEU A 464 14.27 10.71 16.54
CA LEU A 464 14.93 11.92 16.08
C LEU A 464 15.36 12.79 17.26
N PRO A 465 16.67 13.16 17.40
CA PRO A 465 17.15 14.05 18.46
C PRO A 465 16.42 15.39 18.48
N VAL A 466 15.91 15.79 19.64
CA VAL A 466 15.31 17.12 19.86
C VAL A 466 16.33 18.04 20.45
N PHE A 467 16.76 19.03 19.68
CA PHE A 467 17.73 20.03 20.11
C PHE A 467 17.08 21.13 20.95
N ASN A 468 17.79 21.63 21.97
CA ASN A 468 17.38 22.85 22.67
C ASN A 468 17.57 24.04 21.74
N PHE A 469 16.62 25.00 21.77
CA PHE A 469 16.68 26.23 20.97
C PHE A 469 17.98 27.03 21.21
N GLU A 470 18.49 27.08 22.45
CA GLU A 470 19.69 27.80 22.79
C GLU A 470 20.96 27.20 22.16
N ILE A 471 20.99 25.88 22.03
CA ILE A 471 22.09 25.16 21.34
C ILE A 471 22.10 25.56 19.86
N ILE A 472 20.94 25.53 19.22
CA ILE A 472 20.80 25.87 17.79
C ILE A 472 21.07 27.37 17.56
N ALA A 473 20.57 28.26 18.44
CA ALA A 473 20.86 29.69 18.38
C ALA A 473 22.36 29.95 18.52
N LYS A 474 23.04 29.28 19.46
CA LYS A 474 24.50 29.39 19.65
C LYS A 474 25.25 28.87 18.44
N ALA A 475 24.88 27.70 17.94
CA ALA A 475 25.50 27.06 16.77
C ALA A 475 25.41 27.93 15.51
N THR A 476 24.32 28.69 15.34
CA THR A 476 24.08 29.56 14.19
C THR A 476 24.44 31.05 14.45
N GLN A 477 25.04 31.34 15.58
CA GLN A 477 25.33 32.72 16.03
C GLN A 477 24.07 33.59 16.05
N ASN A 478 23.01 33.10 16.69
CA ASN A 478 21.67 33.70 16.72
C ASN A 478 21.08 33.94 15.33
N PHE A 479 21.24 32.97 14.44
CA PHE A 479 20.75 33.01 13.04
C PHE A 479 21.29 34.24 12.29
N HIS A 480 22.57 34.56 12.50
CA HIS A 480 23.22 35.71 11.90
C HIS A 480 23.19 35.62 10.37
N SER A 481 23.02 36.79 9.71
CA SER A 481 22.89 36.90 8.24
C SER A 481 24.09 36.29 7.47
N ASN A 482 25.29 36.38 8.03
CA ASN A 482 26.51 35.80 7.41
C ASN A 482 26.51 34.29 7.37
N ASN A 483 25.70 33.64 8.20
CA ASN A 483 25.52 32.18 8.22
C ASN A 483 24.34 31.73 7.39
N LYS A 484 23.63 32.63 6.71
CA LYS A 484 22.49 32.28 5.86
C LYS A 484 22.95 31.61 4.59
N LEU A 485 22.54 30.34 4.40
CA LEU A 485 22.85 29.54 3.21
C LEU A 485 21.88 29.78 2.06
N GLY A 486 20.62 30.09 2.38
CA GLY A 486 19.58 30.34 1.40
C GLY A 486 18.23 30.62 2.05
N GLN A 487 17.22 30.91 1.22
CA GLN A 487 15.84 31.11 1.64
C GLN A 487 14.90 30.57 0.60
N GLY A 488 14.04 29.61 0.98
CA GLY A 488 12.94 29.12 0.16
C GLY A 488 11.59 29.59 0.65
N GLY A 489 10.51 29.14 0.01
CA GLY A 489 9.12 29.46 0.41
C GLY A 489 8.74 29.05 1.83
N PHE A 490 9.49 28.16 2.45
CA PHE A 490 9.25 27.59 3.77
C PHE A 490 10.10 28.22 4.88
N GLY A 491 11.04 29.10 4.54
CA GLY A 491 11.87 29.81 5.48
C GLY A 491 13.36 29.80 5.17
N PRO A 492 14.17 30.54 5.92
CA PRO A 492 15.61 30.64 5.74
C PRO A 492 16.35 29.41 6.30
N VAL A 493 17.48 29.07 5.65
CA VAL A 493 18.42 28.03 6.07
C VAL A 493 19.75 28.69 6.49
N TYR A 494 20.30 28.26 7.62
CA TYR A 494 21.54 28.79 8.19
C TYR A 494 22.58 27.68 8.37
N LYS A 495 23.84 27.99 8.13
CA LYS A 495 24.96 27.17 8.58
C LYS A 495 25.12 27.30 10.10
N GLY A 496 25.35 26.20 10.78
CA GLY A 496 25.69 26.16 12.21
C GLY A 496 26.84 25.21 12.47
N LYS A 497 27.46 25.37 13.65
CA LYS A 497 28.48 24.45 14.14
C LYS A 497 28.15 24.10 15.59
N LEU A 498 27.94 22.80 15.84
CA LEU A 498 27.67 22.29 17.18
C LEU A 498 28.95 22.30 18.04
N GLU A 499 28.80 22.14 19.37
CA GLU A 499 29.93 22.14 20.32
C GLU A 499 30.90 20.97 20.13
N ASP A 500 30.44 19.86 19.60
CA ASP A 500 31.26 18.70 19.22
C ASP A 500 32.05 18.92 17.91
N GLY A 501 31.88 20.09 17.28
CA GLY A 501 32.57 20.46 16.04
C GLY A 501 31.82 20.08 14.76
N GLN A 502 30.65 19.41 14.85
CA GLN A 502 29.85 19.02 13.68
C GLN A 502 29.24 20.24 13.00
N ASP A 503 29.46 20.36 11.68
CA ASP A 503 28.77 21.36 10.85
C ASP A 503 27.35 20.89 10.54
N ILE A 504 26.37 21.78 10.67
CA ILE A 504 24.95 21.53 10.46
C ILE A 504 24.32 22.59 9.56
N ALA A 505 23.22 22.23 8.89
CA ALA A 505 22.34 23.15 8.18
C ALA A 505 20.99 23.24 8.93
N VAL A 506 20.58 24.45 9.27
CA VAL A 506 19.44 24.73 10.15
C VAL A 506 18.35 25.46 9.37
N LYS A 507 17.24 24.78 9.08
CA LYS A 507 16.07 25.34 8.40
C LYS A 507 15.08 25.88 9.44
N ARG A 508 14.89 27.20 9.49
CA ARG A 508 13.97 27.86 10.40
C ARG A 508 12.64 28.12 9.71
N LEU A 509 11.58 27.46 10.13
CA LEU A 509 10.29 27.52 9.43
C LEU A 509 9.52 28.81 9.77
N SER A 510 8.78 29.34 8.80
CA SER A 510 8.00 30.56 8.95
C SER A 510 6.85 30.38 9.95
N LYS A 511 6.67 31.29 10.87
CA LYS A 511 5.63 31.27 11.93
C LYS A 511 4.20 31.43 11.41
N SER A 512 4.01 31.98 10.21
CA SER A 512 2.71 32.51 9.76
C SER A 512 1.93 31.61 8.84
N SER A 513 2.44 30.41 8.44
CA SER A 513 1.75 29.56 7.49
C SER A 513 1.31 28.22 8.10
N ALA A 514 0.01 27.91 7.99
CA ALA A 514 -0.53 26.58 8.26
C ALA A 514 0.19 25.48 7.43
N GLN A 515 0.78 25.87 6.31
CA GLN A 515 1.59 25.05 5.43
C GLN A 515 2.96 24.70 6.05
N GLY A 516 3.59 25.61 6.78
CA GLY A 516 4.84 25.34 7.49
C GLY A 516 4.70 24.31 8.61
N GLN A 517 3.51 24.20 9.20
CA GLN A 517 3.23 23.18 10.21
C GLN A 517 3.09 21.77 9.59
N LYS A 518 2.39 21.66 8.46
CA LYS A 518 2.29 20.41 7.70
C LYS A 518 3.63 19.93 7.20
N GLU A 519 4.45 20.85 6.70
CA GLU A 519 5.78 20.53 6.19
C GLU A 519 6.73 20.09 7.29
N PHE A 520 6.77 20.81 8.43
CA PHE A 520 7.54 20.37 9.58
C PHE A 520 7.19 18.94 9.99
N MET A 521 5.90 18.61 10.05
CA MET A 521 5.44 17.28 10.41
C MET A 521 5.81 16.23 9.36
N ASN A 522 5.68 16.55 8.08
CA ASN A 522 6.07 15.64 7.01
C ASN A 522 7.58 15.37 7.03
N GLU A 523 8.41 16.40 7.18
CA GLU A 523 9.86 16.27 7.25
C GLU A 523 10.29 15.45 8.48
N VAL A 524 9.70 15.71 9.63
CA VAL A 524 10.01 14.99 10.86
C VAL A 524 9.53 13.53 10.79
N VAL A 525 8.35 13.24 10.26
CA VAL A 525 7.77 11.89 10.26
C VAL A 525 8.26 11.04 9.10
N VAL A 526 8.40 11.63 7.92
CA VAL A 526 8.74 10.90 6.69
C VAL A 526 10.25 10.92 6.45
N ILE A 527 10.86 12.11 6.43
CA ILE A 527 12.28 12.27 6.08
C ILE A 527 13.21 11.69 7.16
N SER A 528 12.83 11.74 8.46
CA SER A 528 13.62 11.13 9.52
C SER A 528 13.84 9.62 9.34
N LYS A 529 12.90 8.94 8.72
CA LYS A 529 12.94 7.50 8.45
C LYS A 529 13.68 7.13 7.16
N LEU A 530 13.94 8.13 6.29
CA LEU A 530 14.62 7.93 5.03
C LEU A 530 16.12 8.13 5.20
N GLN A 531 16.86 7.04 5.44
CA GLN A 531 18.31 7.04 5.51
C GLN A 531 18.88 6.40 4.24
N HIS A 532 19.42 7.23 3.35
CA HIS A 532 20.06 6.75 2.14
C HIS A 532 21.23 7.67 1.78
N ARG A 533 22.32 7.13 1.26
CA ARG A 533 23.54 7.89 0.90
C ARG A 533 23.32 9.03 -0.08
N ASN A 534 22.24 9.00 -0.86
CA ASN A 534 21.88 10.02 -1.86
C ASN A 534 20.80 11.00 -1.34
N LEU A 535 20.41 10.91 -0.07
CA LEU A 535 19.46 11.81 0.58
C LEU A 535 20.14 12.58 1.70
N VAL A 536 19.86 13.88 1.81
CA VAL A 536 20.35 14.73 2.91
C VAL A 536 19.70 14.25 4.21
N ARG A 537 20.53 13.90 5.20
CA ARG A 537 20.08 13.33 6.45
C ARG A 537 19.52 14.39 7.39
N LEU A 538 18.32 14.16 7.92
CA LEU A 538 17.76 14.93 9.03
C LEU A 538 18.42 14.45 10.33
N LEU A 539 19.14 15.36 11.01
CA LEU A 539 19.88 15.07 12.24
C LEU A 539 19.00 15.24 13.48
N GLY A 540 17.98 16.07 13.39
CA GLY A 540 17.09 16.36 14.49
C GLY A 540 16.18 17.54 14.23
N CYS A 541 15.41 17.92 15.25
CA CYS A 541 14.54 19.09 15.19
C CYS A 541 14.61 19.88 16.51
N CYS A 542 14.09 21.10 16.46
CA CYS A 542 13.90 21.94 17.66
C CYS A 542 12.49 22.53 17.64
N ILE A 543 11.78 22.35 18.75
CA ILE A 543 10.48 22.99 19.02
C ILE A 543 10.63 23.79 20.30
N GLY A 544 10.72 25.09 20.17
CA GLY A 544 10.89 25.97 21.33
C GLY A 544 10.63 27.44 21.04
N ARG A 545 10.17 28.20 22.03
CA ARG A 545 9.87 29.65 21.94
C ARG A 545 8.90 30.03 20.79
N GLY A 546 7.98 29.07 20.43
CA GLY A 546 7.04 29.25 19.32
C GLY A 546 7.67 29.10 17.93
N GLU A 547 8.87 28.54 17.84
CA GLU A 547 9.59 28.27 16.59
C GLU A 547 9.70 26.78 16.32
N LYS A 548 9.73 26.44 15.04
CA LYS A 548 9.93 25.08 14.52
C LYS A 548 11.14 25.11 13.61
N ILE A 549 12.13 24.29 13.94
CA ILE A 549 13.43 24.27 13.28
C ILE A 549 13.79 22.82 12.95
N LEU A 550 14.28 22.60 11.75
CA LEU A 550 14.82 21.33 11.30
C LEU A 550 16.35 21.43 11.19
N VAL A 551 17.04 20.37 11.63
CA VAL A 551 18.50 20.32 11.64
C VAL A 551 18.96 19.20 10.74
N TYR A 552 19.68 19.54 9.68
CA TYR A 552 20.22 18.62 8.69
C TYR A 552 21.74 18.55 8.74
N GLU A 553 22.32 17.52 8.15
CA GLU A 553 23.74 17.51 7.85
C GLU A 553 24.09 18.65 6.88
N PHE A 554 25.27 19.26 7.11
CA PHE A 554 25.74 20.33 6.23
C PHE A 554 26.45 19.75 5.02
N MET A 555 26.01 20.14 3.83
CA MET A 555 26.63 19.75 2.56
C MET A 555 27.52 20.90 2.06
N PRO A 556 28.85 20.78 2.14
CA PRO A 556 29.78 21.89 1.86
C PRO A 556 29.74 22.37 0.42
N ASN A 557 29.37 21.52 -0.52
CA ASN A 557 29.30 21.86 -1.94
C ASN A 557 28.00 22.59 -2.34
N GLY A 558 27.08 22.81 -1.38
CA GLY A 558 25.78 23.43 -1.65
C GLY A 558 24.81 22.52 -2.39
N SER A 559 23.74 23.08 -2.91
CA SER A 559 22.78 22.34 -3.74
C SER A 559 23.17 22.39 -5.22
N LEU A 560 22.85 21.34 -5.95
CA LEU A 560 23.19 21.21 -7.36
C LEU A 560 22.53 22.32 -8.19
N ASP A 561 21.31 22.74 -7.84
CA ASP A 561 20.64 23.85 -8.48
C ASP A 561 21.33 25.19 -8.25
N ALA A 562 21.86 25.44 -7.04
CA ALA A 562 22.64 26.64 -6.74
C ALA A 562 23.99 26.64 -7.45
N LEU A 563 24.61 25.46 -7.61
CA LEU A 563 25.87 25.31 -8.33
C LEU A 563 25.68 25.44 -9.84
N LEU A 564 24.61 24.87 -10.38
CA LEU A 564 24.33 24.83 -11.80
C LEU A 564 23.34 25.94 -12.20
N PHE A 565 22.28 26.23 -11.44
CA PHE A 565 21.15 27.05 -11.94
C PHE A 565 20.23 27.67 -10.84
N GLY A 566 19.36 28.61 -11.22
CA GLY A 566 18.24 29.20 -10.44
C GLY A 566 16.89 29.02 -11.12
N CYS A 567 15.88 28.59 -10.44
CA CYS A 567 14.42 28.36 -10.71
C CYS A 567 13.88 28.04 -12.12
N GLY A 568 13.06 26.98 -12.26
CA GLY A 568 12.15 26.73 -13.39
C GLY A 568 11.88 25.27 -13.81
N TYR A 569 11.23 24.45 -12.94
CA TYR A 569 10.97 23.02 -13.25
C TYR A 569 9.50 22.62 -13.20
N MET A 570 8.57 23.52 -13.37
CA MET A 570 7.15 23.26 -13.13
C MET A 570 6.47 22.59 -14.33
N ALA A 571 5.87 21.42 -14.11
CA ALA A 571 5.11 20.72 -15.14
C ALA A 571 3.85 21.52 -15.56
N PRO A 572 3.43 21.46 -16.86
CA PRO A 572 2.33 22.27 -17.36
C PRO A 572 1.00 22.02 -16.66
N GLU A 573 0.66 20.78 -16.35
CA GLU A 573 -0.57 20.43 -15.62
C GLU A 573 -0.58 20.91 -14.18
N TYR A 574 0.60 21.05 -13.59
CA TYR A 574 0.73 21.62 -12.25
C TYR A 574 0.65 23.16 -12.31
N ALA A 575 1.35 23.79 -13.27
CA ALA A 575 1.35 25.23 -13.44
C ALA A 575 -0.05 25.77 -13.81
N MET A 576 -0.78 25.10 -14.68
CA MET A 576 -2.07 25.55 -15.21
C MET A 576 -3.27 25.12 -14.35
N ASN A 577 -3.23 23.95 -13.75
CA ASN A 577 -4.40 23.31 -13.11
C ASN A 577 -4.16 22.94 -11.64
N GLY A 578 -2.98 23.15 -11.10
CA GLY A 578 -2.62 22.75 -9.73
C GLY A 578 -2.64 21.21 -9.52
N ARG A 579 -2.64 20.42 -10.60
CA ARG A 579 -2.69 18.96 -10.53
C ARG A 579 -1.30 18.39 -10.35
N PHE A 580 -1.04 17.89 -9.15
CA PHE A 580 0.21 17.20 -8.80
C PHE A 580 0.09 15.70 -9.09
N SER A 581 1.12 15.10 -9.71
CA SER A 581 1.21 13.67 -9.97
C SER A 581 2.68 13.23 -10.09
N GLU A 582 2.96 11.93 -10.03
CA GLU A 582 4.29 11.36 -10.33
C GLU A 582 4.83 11.83 -11.69
N LYS A 583 3.96 12.11 -12.65
CA LYS A 583 4.33 12.61 -13.98
C LYS A 583 4.79 14.07 -13.95
N SER A 584 4.41 14.83 -12.93
CA SER A 584 4.92 16.19 -12.71
C SER A 584 6.37 16.15 -12.21
N ASP A 585 6.71 15.17 -11.35
CA ASP A 585 8.08 14.93 -10.89
C ASP A 585 8.96 14.42 -12.05
N VAL A 586 8.42 13.56 -12.90
CA VAL A 586 9.08 13.09 -14.12
C VAL A 586 9.40 14.26 -15.05
N TYR A 587 8.51 15.23 -15.22
CA TYR A 587 8.79 16.43 -16.01
C TYR A 587 9.95 17.24 -15.42
N SER A 588 9.94 17.50 -14.12
CA SER A 588 11.00 18.21 -13.41
C SER A 588 12.35 17.48 -13.54
N PHE A 589 12.34 16.15 -13.43
CA PHE A 589 13.51 15.32 -13.65
C PHE A 589 14.03 15.43 -15.09
N GLY A 590 13.15 15.45 -16.08
CA GLY A 590 13.53 15.60 -17.49
C GLY A 590 14.23 16.94 -17.77
N VAL A 591 13.70 18.04 -17.20
CA VAL A 591 14.36 19.37 -17.29
C VAL A 591 15.73 19.32 -16.65
N LEU A 592 15.85 18.77 -15.43
CA LEU A 592 17.13 18.63 -14.72
C LEU A 592 18.15 17.80 -15.52
N LEU A 593 17.72 16.71 -16.12
CA LEU A 593 18.59 15.86 -16.93
C LEU A 593 19.17 16.60 -18.14
N LEU A 594 18.34 17.40 -18.82
CA LEU A 594 18.78 18.24 -19.94
C LEU A 594 19.76 19.33 -19.48
N GLU A 595 19.52 19.95 -18.32
CA GLU A 595 20.43 20.94 -17.74
C GLU A 595 21.78 20.35 -17.35
N ILE A 596 21.79 19.16 -16.72
CA ILE A 596 23.03 18.47 -16.36
C ILE A 596 23.88 18.19 -17.60
N VAL A 597 23.25 17.67 -18.67
CA VAL A 597 23.97 17.29 -19.88
C VAL A 597 24.46 18.51 -20.65
N SER A 598 23.71 19.60 -20.65
CA SER A 598 24.03 20.81 -21.40
C SER A 598 24.92 21.81 -20.66
N GLY A 599 25.06 21.68 -19.32
CA GLY A 599 25.69 22.68 -18.49
C GLY A 599 24.95 24.04 -18.44
N ARG A 600 23.70 24.11 -18.90
CA ARG A 600 22.94 25.37 -19.10
C ARG A 600 21.60 25.33 -18.40
N LYS A 601 21.18 26.51 -17.92
CA LYS A 601 19.83 26.66 -17.27
C LYS A 601 18.69 26.66 -18.28
N ASN A 602 17.57 26.05 -17.91
CA ASN A 602 16.34 26.09 -18.71
C ASN A 602 15.81 27.52 -18.91
N SER A 603 15.95 28.39 -17.92
CA SER A 603 15.38 29.75 -17.90
C SER A 603 16.29 30.84 -18.46
N THR A 604 17.58 30.58 -18.73
CA THR A 604 18.57 31.60 -19.14
C THR A 604 19.14 31.34 -20.50
N PHE A 605 18.45 30.62 -21.35
CA PHE A 605 18.94 30.29 -22.68
C PHE A 605 18.58 31.41 -23.70
N TYR A 606 19.57 32.12 -24.20
CA TYR A 606 19.44 33.10 -25.28
C TYR A 606 20.17 32.57 -26.53
N HIS A 607 19.47 32.43 -27.62
CA HIS A 607 20.02 32.10 -28.91
C HIS A 607 19.39 33.01 -29.97
N ASP A 608 20.25 33.74 -30.75
CA ASP A 608 19.87 34.61 -31.85
C ASP A 608 18.74 35.60 -31.54
N ASP A 609 18.90 36.48 -30.53
CA ASP A 609 17.99 37.56 -30.15
C ASP A 609 16.59 37.12 -29.63
N PHE A 610 16.33 35.81 -29.45
CA PHE A 610 15.08 35.30 -28.87
C PHE A 610 15.36 34.47 -27.62
N ALA A 611 14.60 34.74 -26.56
CA ALA A 611 14.62 33.93 -25.35
C ALA A 611 13.92 32.59 -25.62
N ILE A 612 14.67 31.50 -25.72
CA ILE A 612 14.17 30.15 -25.95
C ILE A 612 14.54 29.31 -24.72
N SER A 613 13.61 28.48 -24.20
CA SER A 613 13.94 27.54 -23.12
C SER A 613 14.92 26.47 -23.62
N LEU A 614 15.73 25.91 -22.68
CA LEU A 614 16.63 24.79 -23.02
C LEU A 614 15.86 23.59 -23.58
N VAL A 615 14.66 23.30 -23.05
CA VAL A 615 13.78 22.25 -23.55
C VAL A 615 13.39 22.48 -25.01
N ALA A 616 13.04 23.71 -25.36
CA ALA A 616 12.72 24.07 -26.76
C ALA A 616 13.93 23.99 -27.68
N HIS A 617 15.12 24.36 -27.17
CA HIS A 617 16.38 24.24 -27.91
C HIS A 617 16.75 22.76 -28.16
N ALA A 618 16.70 21.92 -27.14
CA ALA A 618 16.96 20.48 -27.24
C ALA A 618 15.98 19.81 -28.23
N TRP A 619 14.71 20.19 -28.20
CA TRP A 619 13.71 19.71 -29.15
C TRP A 619 14.00 20.10 -30.58
N ARG A 620 14.42 21.34 -30.82
CA ARG A 620 14.82 21.81 -32.16
C ARG A 620 16.03 21.02 -32.70
N LEU A 621 17.05 20.81 -31.86
CA LEU A 621 18.23 20.02 -32.23
C LEU A 621 17.89 18.55 -32.47
N TRP A 622 16.95 18.00 -31.70
CA TRP A 622 16.42 16.66 -31.95
C TRP A 622 15.83 16.53 -33.36
N ASN A 623 14.91 17.44 -33.72
CA ASN A 623 14.25 17.43 -35.03
C ASN A 623 15.19 17.74 -36.20
N SER A 624 16.36 18.32 -35.94
CA SER A 624 17.40 18.61 -36.92
C SER A 624 18.49 17.53 -36.98
N GLU A 625 18.33 16.42 -36.25
CA GLU A 625 19.31 15.34 -36.10
C GLU A 625 20.67 15.76 -35.50
N LYS A 626 20.71 16.93 -34.84
CA LYS A 626 21.91 17.55 -34.27
C LYS A 626 21.94 17.45 -32.72
N ILE A 627 21.46 16.35 -32.19
CA ILE A 627 21.32 16.13 -30.74
C ILE A 627 22.67 16.24 -29.98
N ASP A 628 23.78 16.00 -30.67
CA ASP A 628 25.13 16.13 -30.11
C ASP A 628 25.47 17.57 -29.69
N GLU A 629 24.83 18.58 -30.29
CA GLU A 629 25.05 20.01 -30.00
C GLU A 629 24.34 20.46 -28.68
N VAL A 630 23.54 19.62 -28.08
CA VAL A 630 22.89 19.89 -26.76
C VAL A 630 23.91 19.81 -25.63
N ALA A 631 24.87 18.90 -25.73
CA ALA A 631 25.82 18.61 -24.68
C ALA A 631 26.82 19.73 -24.42
N ASP A 632 27.27 19.87 -23.17
CA ASP A 632 28.39 20.74 -22.82
C ASP A 632 29.65 20.26 -23.52
N PRO A 633 30.36 21.14 -24.27
CA PRO A 633 31.61 20.79 -24.93
C PRO A 633 32.68 20.22 -23.99
N GLU A 634 32.71 20.65 -22.73
CA GLU A 634 33.68 20.15 -21.73
C GLU A 634 33.37 18.72 -21.26
N MET A 635 32.10 18.30 -21.33
CA MET A 635 31.69 16.94 -21.01
C MET A 635 31.74 15.97 -22.19
N TYR A 636 32.02 16.47 -23.40
CA TYR A 636 31.92 15.70 -24.64
C TYR A 636 33.20 14.91 -24.94
N GLU A 637 33.44 13.84 -24.17
CA GLU A 637 34.46 12.85 -24.54
C GLU A 637 33.83 11.77 -25.43
N MET A 638 34.56 11.34 -26.47
CA MET A 638 34.12 10.36 -27.48
C MET A 638 33.55 9.07 -26.84
N ARG A 639 34.10 8.64 -25.70
CA ARG A 639 33.67 7.43 -24.97
C ARG A 639 32.29 7.55 -24.36
N PHE A 640 31.80 8.75 -24.05
CA PHE A 640 30.49 9.00 -23.43
C PHE A 640 29.41 9.45 -24.41
N LYS A 641 29.76 9.61 -25.68
CA LYS A 641 28.85 10.13 -26.70
C LYS A 641 27.51 9.42 -26.76
N MET A 642 27.47 8.09 -26.70
CA MET A 642 26.24 7.31 -26.73
C MET A 642 25.42 7.49 -25.47
N SER A 643 26.06 7.56 -24.29
CA SER A 643 25.40 7.78 -23.00
C SER A 643 24.80 9.18 -22.92
N ILE A 644 25.49 10.19 -23.43
CA ILE A 644 25.02 11.58 -23.50
C ILE A 644 23.79 11.69 -24.41
N LYS A 645 23.84 11.13 -25.62
CA LYS A 645 22.69 11.08 -26.54
C LYS A 645 21.48 10.42 -25.87
N ARG A 646 21.74 9.32 -25.17
CA ARG A 646 20.69 8.58 -24.43
C ARG A 646 20.07 9.44 -23.31
N CYS A 647 20.89 10.16 -22.56
CA CYS A 647 20.38 11.08 -21.52
C CYS A 647 19.51 12.20 -22.11
N VAL A 648 19.93 12.82 -23.23
CA VAL A 648 19.10 13.84 -23.89
C VAL A 648 17.80 13.25 -24.41
N HIS A 649 17.84 12.06 -25.03
CA HIS A 649 16.64 11.37 -25.50
C HIS A 649 15.66 11.09 -24.35
N VAL A 650 16.13 10.51 -23.23
CA VAL A 650 15.31 10.26 -22.05
C VAL A 650 14.78 11.57 -21.45
N GLY A 651 15.61 12.63 -21.41
CA GLY A 651 15.18 13.95 -20.99
C GLY A 651 13.99 14.47 -21.80
N LEU A 652 14.06 14.36 -23.14
CA LEU A 652 12.97 14.76 -24.04
C LEU A 652 11.70 13.92 -23.83
N LEU A 653 11.82 12.62 -23.58
CA LEU A 653 10.68 11.76 -23.23
C LEU A 653 10.00 12.19 -21.93
N CYS A 654 10.76 12.68 -20.96
CA CYS A 654 10.23 13.11 -19.67
C CYS A 654 9.53 14.47 -19.74
N VAL A 655 9.91 15.38 -20.65
CA VAL A 655 9.34 16.74 -20.76
C VAL A 655 8.20 16.88 -21.78
N GLN A 656 7.63 15.79 -22.27
CA GLN A 656 6.50 15.79 -23.19
C GLN A 656 5.29 16.56 -22.62
N GLU A 657 4.52 17.24 -23.50
CA GLU A 657 3.38 18.08 -23.09
C GLU A 657 2.33 17.29 -22.33
N CYS A 658 1.93 16.14 -22.85
CA CYS A 658 0.93 15.29 -22.22
C CYS A 658 1.54 14.41 -21.11
N ALA A 659 1.06 14.53 -19.88
CA ALA A 659 1.56 13.76 -18.73
C ALA A 659 1.53 12.23 -18.97
N ASN A 660 0.49 11.72 -19.67
CA ASN A 660 0.36 10.29 -19.95
C ASN A 660 1.41 9.75 -20.93
N ASP A 661 1.99 10.60 -21.76
CA ASP A 661 3.03 10.22 -22.72
C ASP A 661 4.41 10.10 -22.07
N ARG A 662 4.58 10.69 -20.88
CA ARG A 662 5.85 10.61 -20.13
C ARG A 662 6.04 9.21 -19.54
N PRO A 663 7.25 8.64 -19.55
CA PRO A 663 7.52 7.35 -18.91
C PRO A 663 7.28 7.42 -17.40
N ASN A 664 7.14 6.28 -16.72
CA ASN A 664 7.19 6.21 -15.27
C ASN A 664 8.65 6.13 -14.77
N VAL A 665 8.88 6.29 -13.47
CA VAL A 665 10.24 6.34 -12.90
C VAL A 665 11.01 5.05 -13.12
N SER A 666 10.37 3.88 -12.99
CA SER A 666 11.02 2.59 -13.23
C SER A 666 11.45 2.43 -14.68
N THR A 667 10.61 2.85 -15.63
CA THR A 667 10.95 2.85 -17.06
C THR A 667 12.12 3.80 -17.35
N ILE A 668 12.18 4.97 -16.70
CA ILE A 668 13.30 5.91 -16.84
C ILE A 668 14.61 5.27 -16.37
N LEU A 669 14.60 4.57 -15.25
CA LEU A 669 15.77 3.87 -14.73
C LEU A 669 16.26 2.80 -15.72
N SER A 670 15.36 1.96 -16.23
CA SER A 670 15.69 0.96 -17.25
C SER A 670 16.18 1.59 -18.56
N MET A 671 15.63 2.74 -18.95
CA MET A 671 16.11 3.50 -20.11
C MET A 671 17.53 4.05 -19.89
N LEU A 672 17.86 4.55 -18.72
CA LEU A 672 19.17 5.11 -18.40
C LEU A 672 20.22 4.02 -18.14
N SER A 673 19.85 2.87 -17.57
CA SER A 673 20.74 1.72 -17.35
C SER A 673 21.06 0.94 -18.62
N SER A 674 20.51 1.31 -19.76
CA SER A 674 20.67 0.64 -21.07
C SER A 674 20.01 -0.75 -21.17
N GLU A 675 19.10 -1.10 -20.25
CA GLU A 675 18.31 -2.35 -20.32
C GLU A 675 17.34 -2.33 -21.53
N ILE A 676 16.82 -1.15 -21.86
CA ILE A 676 15.96 -0.95 -23.04
C ILE A 676 16.85 -0.52 -24.21
N ALA A 677 17.01 -1.37 -25.21
CA ALA A 677 17.88 -1.13 -26.36
C ALA A 677 17.36 0.02 -27.25
N GLU A 678 16.07 0.03 -27.58
CA GLU A 678 15.42 1.02 -28.42
C GLU A 678 14.46 1.90 -27.58
N LEU A 679 14.68 3.22 -27.62
CA LEU A 679 13.84 4.18 -26.95
C LEU A 679 12.74 4.67 -27.91
N PRO A 680 11.50 4.91 -27.42
CA PRO A 680 10.41 5.46 -28.23
C PRO A 680 10.77 6.88 -28.71
N CYS A 681 10.21 7.29 -29.85
CA CYS A 681 10.38 8.65 -30.37
C CYS A 681 9.69 9.66 -29.44
N PRO A 682 10.37 10.72 -28.96
CA PRO A 682 9.75 11.72 -28.12
C PRO A 682 8.74 12.55 -28.91
N LYS A 683 7.63 12.91 -28.25
CA LYS A 683 6.64 13.84 -28.76
C LYS A 683 6.99 15.26 -28.33
N GLN A 684 6.29 16.24 -28.92
CA GLN A 684 6.52 17.64 -28.64
C GLN A 684 6.48 17.98 -27.15
N PRO A 685 7.50 18.67 -26.62
CA PRO A 685 7.50 19.18 -25.26
C PRO A 685 6.51 20.32 -25.05
N ALA A 686 6.16 20.58 -23.78
CA ALA A 686 5.35 21.71 -23.39
C ALA A 686 6.08 23.05 -23.55
N PHE A 687 5.34 24.14 -23.67
CA PHE A 687 5.82 25.53 -23.71
C PHE A 687 6.81 25.87 -24.85
N ILE A 688 6.72 25.20 -25.99
CA ILE A 688 7.39 25.63 -27.19
C ILE A 688 6.64 26.84 -27.76
N GLY A 689 7.22 28.04 -27.68
CA GLY A 689 6.63 29.27 -28.15
C GLY A 689 6.14 29.16 -29.59
N ARG A 690 4.87 29.42 -29.87
CA ARG A 690 4.35 29.57 -31.21
C ARG A 690 5.05 30.81 -31.80
N GLN A 691 5.78 30.61 -32.89
CA GLN A 691 6.24 31.71 -33.77
C GLN A 691 5.00 32.46 -34.24
N SER A 692 4.78 33.67 -33.75
CA SER A 692 3.86 34.60 -34.35
C SER A 692 4.50 35.08 -35.65
N SER A 693 4.07 34.54 -36.79
CA SER A 693 4.32 35.18 -38.11
C SER A 693 3.66 36.57 -38.11
N PRO A 694 4.34 37.61 -38.62
CA PRO A 694 3.76 38.93 -38.75
C PRO A 694 2.87 38.96 -40.01
N ASP A 695 1.57 38.69 -39.87
CA ASP A 695 0.52 39.20 -40.73
C ASP A 695 -0.83 38.57 -40.36
N ASN A 696 -1.63 39.31 -39.62
CA ASN A 696 -3.05 39.63 -39.91
C ASN A 696 -3.74 40.20 -38.66
N LYS A 697 -4.01 41.48 -38.77
CA LYS A 697 -4.96 42.18 -37.88
C LYS A 697 -6.36 41.64 -38.13
N SER A 698 -6.95 40.98 -37.13
CA SER A 698 -8.38 40.98 -36.93
C SER A 698 -8.73 40.90 -35.46
N SER A 699 -9.49 41.89 -35.06
CA SER A 699 -10.03 42.17 -33.73
C SER A 699 -10.84 41.01 -33.13
N GLY A 700 -10.49 40.64 -31.90
CA GLY A 700 -11.30 39.79 -31.04
C GLY A 700 -10.80 39.92 -29.60
N SER A 701 -11.52 40.72 -28.83
CA SER A 701 -11.34 40.94 -27.38
C SER A 701 -11.37 39.64 -26.61
N LEU A 702 -10.29 39.31 -25.89
CA LEU A 702 -10.33 38.40 -24.75
C LEU A 702 -9.31 38.90 -23.71
N ASN A 703 -9.81 39.08 -22.49
CA ASN A 703 -9.23 39.63 -21.30
C ASN A 703 -7.72 39.29 -21.14
N GLY A 704 -6.88 40.31 -21.32
CA GLY A 704 -5.47 40.25 -20.96
C GLY A 704 -5.33 40.25 -19.44
N VAL A 705 -4.89 39.15 -18.85
CA VAL A 705 -4.32 39.15 -17.51
C VAL A 705 -2.87 39.62 -17.66
N THR A 706 -2.63 40.86 -17.30
CA THR A 706 -1.28 41.41 -17.14
C THR A 706 -0.61 40.70 -15.96
N ILE A 707 0.43 39.93 -16.23
CA ILE A 707 1.34 39.46 -15.19
C ILE A 707 2.18 40.67 -14.79
N SER A 708 1.80 41.33 -13.70
CA SER A 708 2.68 42.25 -13.01
C SER A 708 3.78 41.49 -12.30
N ASP A 709 5.01 42.01 -12.40
CA ASP A 709 6.17 41.49 -11.71
C ASP A 709 5.87 41.30 -10.23
N ILE A 710 5.85 40.04 -9.79
CA ILE A 710 5.76 39.68 -8.38
C ILE A 710 7.20 39.66 -7.88
N GLU A 711 7.66 40.85 -7.34
CA GLU A 711 8.77 40.85 -6.40
C GLU A 711 8.37 39.99 -5.19
N GLY A 712 9.14 38.91 -4.98
CA GLY A 712 8.95 38.03 -3.86
C GLY A 712 9.13 38.74 -2.54
N ARG A 713 8.08 38.72 -1.72
CA ARG A 713 8.15 39.09 -0.28
C ARG A 713 8.47 37.83 0.53
#